data_0e4e4457dab909dc7149797ddd787d59
#
_entry.id   0e4e4457dab909dc7149797ddd787d59
#
_cell.length_a   1.000
_cell.length_b   1.000
_cell.length_c   1.000
_cell.angle_alpha   90.00
_cell.angle_beta   90.00
_cell.angle_gamma   90.00
#
_symmetry.space_group_name_H-M   'P 1'
#
loop_
_entity.id
_entity.type
_entity.pdbx_description
1 polymer ?
#
loop_
_entity_poly.entity_id
_entity_poly.type
_entity_poly.pdbx_seq_one_letter_code
_entity_poly.pdbx_strand_id
1 'polypeptide(L)'
;MDKTSFLVLRDEADKAICEKRLGVAIKAVEGLCRYVEDAETTEIVGQVDNNYRIMLHYMSKGVADEQRSNYHMRFLQQIDGCFSKVCRLSEIRLSESHYALTLNTLNNLKVGFDKVGEDISCRTLFELIWTSDVWSQDAQERIKRLMEAPEFDENSKCLILSATMLAALTFFDVRKVLLLASCVKSNNVKLRARALIGFVLVMAKHRSRCELYPAVGDSIRELENLEGFSDNLLDLQTQIFLTLDTPKFEQRVRNEILPSIIKESQKFKQRKSGSDSLSDILDDMGGKTEWGEAGGDIDEKVKMLMELQRKGADVFIGQFKMVKQGFPFFNIAANWFFPFTQEHPDFPKSVYHAPLVSMIEQNENLCESDKYSFCLVIGQMMGAGNSDLKAANAQLEEMIGGQTDALPKSSNTMQAAMRSYMLDIYRYFKFYRLRDEAADPFKCDLFIAEWDMWHAVFSENENLHVLADFAFEIGNYSWASILFGLCKGNVTTYRKLGRCYQKMHQYSLAMDFYVKSDVLSPNHFWTQVQLGNCAKCLGDYGEALIYYEQAETLQPENEKLLLRIAECLMQQDEHEAALKKLFKAYYFAPGDQDILRMLAWCSFLCHKYEESEKYYLKLLENSSREKDWLHAGHEAWAAGNIVLAIERYRCYFRKFAPADVNVFDVFKRDSDILGKHNINDMDIDLMCDVLAMDFE
;
A
#
# COMPACT_ATOMS: atom_id res chain seq x y z
N MET A 1 -20.97 -23.04 28.41
CA MET A 1 -20.09 -21.86 28.24
C MET A 1 -20.69 -21.05 27.10
N ASP A 2 -20.81 -19.74 27.22
CA ASP A 2 -21.32 -18.88 26.15
C ASP A 2 -20.26 -18.62 25.05
N LYS A 3 -20.70 -18.11 23.90
CA LYS A 3 -19.81 -17.81 22.77
C LYS A 3 -18.70 -16.84 23.13
N THR A 4 -18.97 -15.90 24.03
CA THR A 4 -17.98 -14.89 24.47
C THR A 4 -16.86 -15.55 25.27
N SER A 5 -17.21 -16.42 26.19
CA SER A 5 -16.22 -17.19 26.99
C SER A 5 -15.36 -18.11 26.12
N PHE A 6 -15.94 -18.68 25.04
CA PHE A 6 -15.18 -19.48 24.07
C PHE A 6 -14.14 -18.62 23.35
N LEU A 7 -14.53 -17.43 22.86
CA LEU A 7 -13.61 -16.52 22.15
C LEU A 7 -12.45 -16.08 23.05
N VAL A 8 -12.72 -15.76 24.32
CA VAL A 8 -11.68 -15.39 25.28
C VAL A 8 -10.67 -16.53 25.51
N LEU A 9 -11.18 -17.76 25.72
CA LEU A 9 -10.29 -18.93 25.88
C LEU A 9 -9.50 -19.24 24.60
N ARG A 10 -10.09 -19.05 23.44
CA ARG A 10 -9.43 -19.24 22.16
C ARG A 10 -8.25 -18.27 22.03
N ASP A 11 -8.47 -16.99 22.30
CA ASP A 11 -7.44 -15.97 22.22
C ASP A 11 -6.34 -16.17 23.27
N GLU A 12 -6.70 -16.67 24.48
CA GLU A 12 -5.74 -17.06 25.52
C GLU A 12 -4.89 -18.27 25.09
N ALA A 13 -5.52 -19.29 24.46
CA ALA A 13 -4.82 -20.46 23.95
C ALA A 13 -3.84 -20.09 22.84
N ASP A 14 -4.29 -19.31 21.85
CA ASP A 14 -3.44 -18.84 20.74
C ASP A 14 -2.23 -18.06 21.25
N LYS A 15 -2.47 -17.09 22.13
CA LYS A 15 -1.40 -16.32 22.76
C LYS A 15 -0.42 -17.20 23.54
N ALA A 16 -0.92 -18.14 24.35
CA ALA A 16 -0.07 -19.02 25.15
C ALA A 16 0.78 -19.96 24.27
N ILE A 17 0.25 -20.44 23.15
CA ILE A 17 0.97 -21.25 22.15
C ILE A 17 2.07 -20.40 21.50
N CYS A 18 1.74 -19.19 21.02
CA CYS A 18 2.70 -18.27 20.42
C CYS A 18 3.83 -17.88 21.37
N GLU A 19 3.51 -17.65 22.65
CA GLU A 19 4.48 -17.33 23.71
C GLU A 19 5.19 -18.57 24.29
N LYS A 20 4.92 -19.76 23.76
CA LYS A 20 5.49 -21.05 24.20
C LYS A 20 5.22 -21.38 25.69
N ARG A 21 4.10 -20.89 26.24
CA ARG A 21 3.66 -21.10 27.63
C ARG A 21 2.79 -22.37 27.72
N LEU A 22 3.42 -23.54 27.65
CA LEU A 22 2.76 -24.85 27.54
C LEU A 22 1.69 -25.10 28.62
N GLY A 23 1.96 -24.82 29.88
CA GLY A 23 1.01 -25.09 30.97
C GLY A 23 -0.27 -24.24 30.88
N VAL A 24 -0.19 -23.02 30.35
CA VAL A 24 -1.35 -22.16 30.11
C VAL A 24 -2.10 -22.65 28.88
N ALA A 25 -1.36 -22.97 27.81
CA ALA A 25 -1.92 -23.51 26.58
C ALA A 25 -2.74 -24.78 26.80
N ILE A 26 -2.21 -25.74 27.57
CA ILE A 26 -2.92 -27.00 27.94
C ILE A 26 -4.27 -26.68 28.59
N LYS A 27 -4.30 -25.82 29.61
CA LYS A 27 -5.53 -25.48 30.34
C LYS A 27 -6.58 -24.80 29.46
N ALA A 28 -6.11 -23.85 28.66
CA ALA A 28 -7.01 -23.12 27.75
C ALA A 28 -7.60 -24.06 26.68
N VAL A 29 -6.77 -24.93 26.06
CA VAL A 29 -7.24 -25.89 25.06
C VAL A 29 -8.14 -26.94 25.68
N GLU A 30 -7.87 -27.42 26.90
CA GLU A 30 -8.76 -28.31 27.65
C GLU A 30 -10.14 -27.69 27.88
N GLY A 31 -10.19 -26.39 28.24
CA GLY A 31 -11.44 -25.64 28.35
C GLY A 31 -12.23 -25.57 27.03
N LEU A 32 -11.52 -25.36 25.91
CA LEU A 32 -12.12 -25.35 24.57
C LEU A 32 -12.63 -26.76 24.16
N CYS A 33 -11.89 -27.83 24.48
CA CYS A 33 -12.31 -29.21 24.20
C CYS A 33 -13.64 -29.53 24.88
N ARG A 34 -13.84 -29.12 26.13
CA ARG A 34 -15.10 -29.31 26.88
C ARG A 34 -16.26 -28.58 26.20
N TYR A 35 -16.01 -27.45 25.58
CA TYR A 35 -17.03 -26.68 24.86
C TYR A 35 -17.48 -27.38 23.58
N VAL A 36 -16.53 -27.99 22.87
CA VAL A 36 -16.79 -28.66 21.58
C VAL A 36 -17.21 -30.12 21.76
N GLU A 37 -17.01 -30.70 22.94
CA GLU A 37 -17.33 -32.10 23.28
C GLU A 37 -16.66 -33.13 22.33
N ASP A 38 -15.37 -32.91 21.99
CA ASP A 38 -14.57 -33.83 21.19
C ASP A 38 -13.74 -34.77 22.10
N ALA A 39 -14.13 -36.05 22.19
CA ALA A 39 -13.52 -37.02 23.07
C ALA A 39 -12.06 -37.32 22.66
N GLU A 40 -11.78 -37.45 21.38
CA GLU A 40 -10.45 -37.76 20.86
C GLU A 40 -9.43 -36.67 21.22
N THR A 41 -9.77 -35.40 20.95
CA THR A 41 -8.89 -34.28 21.26
C THR A 41 -8.73 -34.09 22.77
N THR A 42 -9.80 -34.31 23.55
CA THR A 42 -9.75 -34.27 25.02
C THR A 42 -8.81 -35.31 25.56
N GLU A 43 -8.80 -36.54 25.04
CA GLU A 43 -7.88 -37.60 25.45
C GLU A 43 -6.42 -37.21 25.16
N ILE A 44 -6.12 -36.68 23.94
CA ILE A 44 -4.78 -36.25 23.58
C ILE A 44 -4.29 -35.14 24.50
N VAL A 45 -5.12 -34.12 24.78
CA VAL A 45 -4.77 -33.02 25.69
C VAL A 45 -4.49 -33.55 27.10
N GLY A 46 -5.31 -34.50 27.59
CA GLY A 46 -5.10 -35.16 28.90
C GLY A 46 -3.80 -35.95 29.00
N GLN A 47 -3.43 -36.68 27.92
CA GLN A 47 -2.16 -37.38 27.83
C GLN A 47 -0.97 -36.41 27.85
N VAL A 48 -1.07 -35.27 27.12
CA VAL A 48 -0.03 -34.24 27.14
C VAL A 48 0.11 -33.59 28.52
N ASP A 49 -1.01 -33.24 29.16
CA ASP A 49 -0.99 -32.69 30.53
C ASP A 49 -0.29 -33.64 31.54
N ASN A 50 -0.65 -34.94 31.48
CA ASN A 50 -0.02 -35.93 32.35
C ASN A 50 1.49 -36.05 32.11
N ASN A 51 1.92 -36.13 30.85
CA ASN A 51 3.33 -36.21 30.49
C ASN A 51 4.08 -34.94 30.92
N TYR A 52 3.46 -33.78 30.74
CA TYR A 52 4.02 -32.50 31.17
C TYR A 52 4.18 -32.42 32.68
N ARG A 53 3.18 -32.88 33.45
CA ARG A 53 3.29 -32.97 34.94
C ARG A 53 4.41 -33.90 35.40
N ILE A 54 4.61 -35.03 34.71
CA ILE A 54 5.72 -35.94 34.96
C ILE A 54 7.05 -35.21 34.73
N MET A 55 7.19 -34.51 33.62
CA MET A 55 8.39 -33.72 33.29
C MET A 55 8.68 -32.67 34.37
N LEU A 56 7.64 -31.93 34.82
CA LEU A 56 7.76 -30.92 35.88
C LEU A 56 8.16 -31.57 37.21
N HIS A 57 7.63 -32.75 37.55
CA HIS A 57 7.99 -33.47 38.76
C HIS A 57 9.48 -33.88 38.77
N TYR A 58 10.02 -34.40 37.65
CA TYR A 58 11.45 -34.68 37.56
C TYR A 58 12.30 -33.41 37.65
N MET A 59 11.85 -32.33 37.02
CA MET A 59 12.51 -31.03 37.12
C MET A 59 12.55 -30.51 38.55
N SER A 60 11.45 -30.64 39.30
CA SER A 60 11.39 -30.20 40.70
C SER A 60 12.31 -30.98 41.63
N LYS A 61 12.70 -32.22 41.24
CA LYS A 61 13.68 -33.06 41.94
C LYS A 61 15.13 -32.80 41.52
N GLY A 62 15.38 -31.81 40.64
CA GLY A 62 16.72 -31.47 40.17
C GLY A 62 17.31 -32.44 39.16
N VAL A 63 16.51 -33.31 38.54
CA VAL A 63 17.00 -34.23 37.50
C VAL A 63 17.37 -33.42 36.25
N ALA A 64 18.64 -33.52 35.86
CA ALA A 64 19.11 -32.96 34.62
C ALA A 64 18.64 -33.84 33.45
N ASP A 65 18.01 -33.21 32.43
CA ASP A 65 17.55 -33.88 31.23
C ASP A 65 17.81 -32.97 30.01
N GLU A 66 18.74 -33.36 29.14
CA GLU A 66 19.11 -32.65 27.95
C GLU A 66 17.99 -32.64 26.91
N GLN A 67 17.09 -33.61 26.96
CA GLN A 67 15.96 -33.73 26.03
C GLN A 67 14.73 -32.94 26.46
N ARG A 68 14.75 -32.29 27.63
CA ARG A 68 13.60 -31.56 28.16
C ARG A 68 13.03 -30.51 27.21
N SER A 69 13.90 -29.76 26.56
CA SER A 69 13.50 -28.75 25.58
C SER A 69 12.79 -29.39 24.38
N ASN A 70 13.26 -30.55 23.94
CA ASN A 70 12.64 -31.28 22.82
C ASN A 70 11.28 -31.83 23.20
N TYR A 71 11.11 -32.37 24.42
CA TYR A 71 9.80 -32.82 24.91
C TYR A 71 8.83 -31.65 25.05
N HIS A 72 9.27 -30.54 25.63
CA HIS A 72 8.44 -29.34 25.75
C HIS A 72 7.93 -28.87 24.36
N MET A 73 8.82 -28.82 23.38
CA MET A 73 8.44 -28.42 22.02
C MET A 73 7.45 -29.41 21.37
N ARG A 74 7.68 -30.74 21.54
CA ARG A 74 6.75 -31.76 21.04
C ARG A 74 5.37 -31.65 21.67
N PHE A 75 5.30 -31.42 22.98
CA PHE A 75 4.01 -31.23 23.67
C PHE A 75 3.31 -29.97 23.16
N LEU A 76 4.06 -28.90 22.95
CA LEU A 76 3.50 -27.65 22.42
C LEU A 76 2.93 -27.84 20.98
N GLN A 77 3.64 -28.60 20.13
CA GLN A 77 3.17 -28.95 18.77
C GLN A 77 1.90 -29.80 18.82
N GLN A 78 1.78 -30.74 19.76
CA GLN A 78 0.58 -31.53 19.95
C GLN A 78 -0.61 -30.66 20.39
N ILE A 79 -0.40 -29.77 21.35
CA ILE A 79 -1.41 -28.81 21.82
C ILE A 79 -1.81 -27.85 20.70
N ASP A 80 -0.88 -27.38 19.87
CA ASP A 80 -1.15 -26.55 18.71
C ASP A 80 -2.04 -27.25 17.67
N GLY A 81 -1.78 -28.54 17.41
CA GLY A 81 -2.64 -29.38 16.55
C GLY A 81 -4.04 -29.55 17.14
N CYS A 82 -4.14 -29.84 18.44
CA CYS A 82 -5.42 -29.93 19.15
C CYS A 82 -6.19 -28.60 19.10
N PHE A 83 -5.51 -27.49 19.31
CA PHE A 83 -6.10 -26.14 19.23
C PHE A 83 -6.70 -25.88 17.86
N SER A 84 -5.96 -26.15 16.77
CA SER A 84 -6.47 -25.99 15.40
C SER A 84 -7.71 -26.86 15.14
N LYS A 85 -7.68 -28.12 15.58
CA LYS A 85 -8.81 -29.05 15.44
C LYS A 85 -10.04 -28.57 16.21
N VAL A 86 -9.88 -28.13 17.45
CA VAL A 86 -10.99 -27.61 18.27
C VAL A 86 -11.57 -26.33 17.69
N CYS A 87 -10.76 -25.40 17.21
CA CYS A 87 -11.24 -24.20 16.54
C CYS A 87 -12.08 -24.54 15.30
N ARG A 88 -11.61 -25.49 14.47
CA ARG A 88 -12.36 -25.98 13.31
C ARG A 88 -13.68 -26.67 13.72
N LEU A 89 -13.66 -27.55 14.71
CA LEU A 89 -14.88 -28.22 15.19
C LEU A 89 -15.88 -27.23 15.78
N SER A 90 -15.43 -26.17 16.44
CA SER A 90 -16.31 -25.12 16.94
C SER A 90 -17.03 -24.40 15.79
N GLU A 91 -16.32 -24.12 14.68
CA GLU A 91 -16.94 -23.51 13.49
C GLU A 91 -18.00 -24.42 12.88
N ILE A 92 -17.73 -25.73 12.79
CA ILE A 92 -18.66 -26.70 12.21
C ILE A 92 -19.91 -26.89 13.08
N ARG A 93 -19.75 -26.95 14.40
CA ARG A 93 -20.85 -27.31 15.33
C ARG A 93 -21.68 -26.11 15.79
N LEU A 94 -21.09 -24.94 15.83
CA LEU A 94 -21.64 -23.76 16.52
C LEU A 94 -21.89 -22.58 15.58
N SER A 95 -21.59 -22.73 14.31
CA SER A 95 -21.74 -21.68 13.29
C SER A 95 -22.60 -22.18 12.13
N GLU A 96 -23.39 -21.26 11.57
CA GLU A 96 -24.08 -21.46 10.30
C GLU A 96 -23.27 -20.88 9.13
N SER A 97 -21.94 -20.88 9.27
CA SER A 97 -21.05 -20.35 8.26
C SER A 97 -21.12 -21.14 6.95
N HIS A 98 -20.72 -20.49 5.87
CA HIS A 98 -20.59 -21.15 4.57
C HIS A 98 -19.60 -22.32 4.64
N TYR A 99 -18.54 -22.20 5.45
CA TYR A 99 -17.61 -23.28 5.72
C TYR A 99 -18.33 -24.53 6.27
N ALA A 100 -19.15 -24.35 7.32
CA ALA A 100 -19.93 -25.45 7.93
C ALA A 100 -20.95 -26.02 6.97
N LEU A 101 -21.67 -25.16 6.24
CA LEU A 101 -22.68 -25.59 5.23
C LEU A 101 -22.04 -26.37 4.08
N THR A 102 -20.87 -25.93 3.60
CA THR A 102 -20.14 -26.64 2.53
C THR A 102 -19.71 -28.02 2.99
N LEU A 103 -19.13 -28.15 4.18
CA LEU A 103 -18.75 -29.45 4.73
C LEU A 103 -19.91 -30.36 4.93
N ASN A 104 -21.04 -29.85 5.45
CA ASN A 104 -22.26 -30.64 5.61
C ASN A 104 -22.80 -31.13 4.24
N THR A 105 -22.71 -30.28 3.22
CA THR A 105 -23.10 -30.67 1.85
C THR A 105 -22.24 -31.81 1.31
N LEU A 106 -20.92 -31.73 1.47
CA LEU A 106 -19.97 -32.77 1.06
C LEU A 106 -20.24 -34.08 1.81
N ASN A 107 -20.49 -34.01 3.12
CA ASN A 107 -20.82 -35.17 3.94
C ASN A 107 -22.13 -35.84 3.49
N ASN A 108 -23.16 -35.04 3.16
CA ASN A 108 -24.43 -35.56 2.65
C ASN A 108 -24.26 -36.23 1.30
N LEU A 109 -23.37 -35.73 0.45
CA LEU A 109 -23.01 -36.32 -0.83
C LEU A 109 -22.08 -37.55 -0.68
N LYS A 110 -21.63 -37.87 0.53
CA LYS A 110 -20.65 -38.92 0.84
C LYS A 110 -19.32 -38.75 0.04
N VAL A 111 -18.94 -37.52 -0.22
CA VAL A 111 -17.68 -37.19 -0.88
C VAL A 111 -16.67 -36.78 0.19
N GLY A 112 -15.78 -37.71 0.53
CA GLY A 112 -14.74 -37.51 1.51
C GLY A 112 -13.38 -37.11 0.89
N PHE A 113 -12.42 -36.80 1.74
CA PHE A 113 -11.05 -36.46 1.33
C PHE A 113 -10.35 -37.62 0.60
N ASP A 114 -10.78 -38.85 0.79
CA ASP A 114 -10.35 -40.04 0.07
C ASP A 114 -10.65 -39.98 -1.43
N LYS A 115 -11.60 -39.16 -1.85
CA LYS A 115 -11.97 -38.94 -3.26
C LYS A 115 -11.09 -37.93 -3.98
N VAL A 116 -10.23 -37.23 -3.29
CA VAL A 116 -9.29 -36.31 -3.93
C VAL A 116 -8.36 -37.08 -4.88
N GLY A 117 -8.36 -36.70 -6.15
CA GLY A 117 -7.64 -37.38 -7.24
C GLY A 117 -8.48 -38.35 -8.07
N GLU A 118 -9.76 -38.56 -7.73
CA GLU A 118 -10.74 -39.22 -8.59
C GLU A 118 -11.39 -38.20 -9.57
N ASP A 119 -12.27 -38.66 -10.44
CA ASP A 119 -13.02 -37.81 -11.39
C ASP A 119 -14.13 -37.04 -10.63
N ILE A 120 -13.74 -35.94 -10.00
CA ILE A 120 -14.60 -35.01 -9.28
C ILE A 120 -14.52 -33.61 -9.89
N SER A 121 -15.62 -32.83 -9.75
CA SER A 121 -15.60 -31.47 -10.28
C SER A 121 -14.55 -30.59 -9.60
N CYS A 122 -13.98 -29.63 -10.34
CA CYS A 122 -12.99 -28.68 -9.81
C CYS A 122 -13.51 -27.91 -8.58
N ARG A 123 -14.82 -27.60 -8.56
CA ARG A 123 -15.48 -26.99 -7.41
C ARG A 123 -15.44 -27.94 -6.20
N THR A 124 -15.82 -29.18 -6.37
CA THR A 124 -15.82 -30.20 -5.30
C THR A 124 -14.40 -30.43 -4.78
N LEU A 125 -13.41 -30.50 -5.68
CA LEU A 125 -11.99 -30.59 -5.31
C LEU A 125 -11.55 -29.44 -4.41
N PHE A 126 -11.87 -28.22 -4.80
CA PHE A 126 -11.55 -27.02 -4.02
C PHE A 126 -12.22 -27.06 -2.64
N GLU A 127 -13.52 -27.37 -2.59
CA GLU A 127 -14.30 -27.41 -1.36
C GLU A 127 -13.80 -28.51 -0.40
N LEU A 128 -13.40 -29.68 -0.91
CA LEU A 128 -12.80 -30.77 -0.12
C LEU A 128 -11.47 -30.37 0.54
N ILE A 129 -10.60 -29.73 -0.21
CA ILE A 129 -9.31 -29.27 0.31
C ILE A 129 -9.51 -28.13 1.30
N TRP A 130 -10.34 -27.14 0.97
CA TRP A 130 -10.61 -25.98 1.81
C TRP A 130 -11.21 -26.36 3.16
N THR A 131 -12.16 -27.30 3.17
CA THR A 131 -12.85 -27.76 4.39
C THR A 131 -12.15 -28.95 5.08
N SER A 132 -11.01 -29.40 4.55
CA SER A 132 -10.26 -30.54 5.10
C SER A 132 -9.82 -30.30 6.55
N ASP A 133 -9.78 -31.38 7.32
CA ASP A 133 -9.25 -31.39 8.67
C ASP A 133 -7.74 -31.13 8.71
N VAL A 134 -7.15 -31.10 9.91
CA VAL A 134 -5.70 -31.18 10.07
C VAL A 134 -5.21 -32.46 9.37
N TRP A 135 -4.27 -32.29 8.42
CA TRP A 135 -3.84 -33.39 7.57
C TRP A 135 -3.03 -34.43 8.35
N SER A 136 -3.28 -35.70 8.08
CA SER A 136 -2.36 -36.77 8.44
C SER A 136 -1.16 -36.78 7.50
N GLN A 137 -0.15 -37.57 7.83
CA GLN A 137 1.00 -37.76 6.94
C GLN A 137 0.54 -38.38 5.60
N ASP A 138 -0.35 -39.37 5.64
CA ASP A 138 -0.89 -40.02 4.43
C ASP A 138 -1.66 -39.04 3.54
N ALA A 139 -2.43 -38.13 4.15
CA ALA A 139 -3.15 -37.07 3.43
C ALA A 139 -2.17 -36.14 2.70
N GLN A 140 -1.12 -35.69 3.39
CA GLN A 140 -0.07 -34.85 2.81
C GLN A 140 0.64 -35.54 1.63
N GLU A 141 1.04 -36.80 1.82
CA GLU A 141 1.72 -37.56 0.78
C GLU A 141 0.82 -37.83 -0.44
N ARG A 142 -0.48 -38.06 -0.21
CA ARG A 142 -1.45 -38.19 -1.28
C ARG A 142 -1.53 -36.93 -2.14
N ILE A 143 -1.71 -35.77 -1.51
CA ILE A 143 -1.78 -34.50 -2.24
C ILE A 143 -0.44 -34.25 -2.96
N LYS A 144 0.69 -34.51 -2.31
CA LYS A 144 2.00 -34.33 -2.93
C LYS A 144 2.16 -35.18 -4.20
N ARG A 145 1.74 -36.45 -4.19
CA ARG A 145 1.74 -37.30 -5.40
C ARG A 145 0.89 -36.71 -6.51
N LEU A 146 -0.30 -36.16 -6.20
CA LEU A 146 -1.15 -35.50 -7.19
C LEU A 146 -0.49 -34.26 -7.79
N MET A 147 0.19 -33.47 -6.96
CA MET A 147 0.91 -32.28 -7.44
C MET A 147 2.09 -32.63 -8.36
N GLU A 148 2.71 -33.81 -8.15
CA GLU A 148 3.84 -34.32 -8.95
C GLU A 148 3.39 -35.09 -10.21
N ALA A 149 2.14 -35.61 -10.24
CA ALA A 149 1.62 -36.41 -11.34
C ALA A 149 1.47 -35.58 -12.64
N PRO A 150 2.11 -35.98 -13.75
CA PRO A 150 2.04 -35.22 -15.01
C PRO A 150 0.65 -35.26 -15.66
N GLU A 151 -0.09 -36.34 -15.44
CA GLU A 151 -1.43 -36.55 -15.97
C GLU A 151 -2.53 -35.77 -15.23
N PHE A 152 -2.21 -35.24 -14.06
CA PHE A 152 -3.18 -34.47 -13.28
C PHE A 152 -3.25 -33.03 -13.79
N ASP A 153 -4.46 -32.54 -14.05
CA ASP A 153 -4.69 -31.23 -14.66
C ASP A 153 -4.05 -30.07 -13.90
N GLU A 154 -3.39 -29.17 -14.64
CA GLU A 154 -2.69 -28.02 -14.05
C GLU A 154 -3.64 -27.02 -13.37
N ASN A 155 -4.85 -26.84 -13.89
CA ASN A 155 -5.84 -25.97 -13.29
C ASN A 155 -6.31 -26.52 -11.94
N SER A 156 -6.50 -27.83 -11.87
CA SER A 156 -6.80 -28.54 -10.63
C SER A 156 -5.67 -28.41 -9.59
N LYS A 157 -4.40 -28.51 -10.02
CA LYS A 157 -3.23 -28.25 -9.15
C LYS A 157 -3.25 -26.81 -8.62
N CYS A 158 -3.57 -25.83 -9.46
CA CYS A 158 -3.71 -24.44 -9.07
C CYS A 158 -4.80 -24.26 -8.00
N LEU A 159 -5.94 -24.94 -8.14
CA LEU A 159 -7.03 -24.91 -7.17
C LEU A 159 -6.65 -25.55 -5.84
N ILE A 160 -5.93 -26.70 -5.87
CA ILE A 160 -5.42 -27.35 -4.66
C ILE A 160 -4.56 -26.37 -3.85
N LEU A 161 -3.61 -25.67 -4.50
CA LEU A 161 -2.76 -24.70 -3.80
C LEU A 161 -3.56 -23.56 -3.21
N SER A 162 -4.54 -23.03 -3.94
CA SER A 162 -5.39 -21.92 -3.46
C SER A 162 -6.28 -22.36 -2.30
N ALA A 163 -6.91 -23.54 -2.40
CA ALA A 163 -7.72 -24.11 -1.33
C ALA A 163 -6.89 -24.44 -0.09
N THR A 164 -5.66 -24.95 -0.28
CA THR A 164 -4.70 -25.23 0.80
C THR A 164 -4.30 -23.95 1.53
N MET A 165 -4.02 -22.86 0.78
CA MET A 165 -3.74 -21.56 1.36
C MET A 165 -4.92 -21.05 2.20
N LEU A 166 -6.13 -21.04 1.65
CA LEU A 166 -7.33 -20.58 2.39
C LEU A 166 -7.62 -21.43 3.63
N ALA A 167 -7.47 -22.76 3.52
CA ALA A 167 -7.62 -23.66 4.65
C ALA A 167 -6.59 -23.34 5.76
N ALA A 168 -5.32 -23.16 5.41
CA ALA A 168 -4.24 -22.84 6.35
C ALA A 168 -4.33 -21.44 6.94
N LEU A 169 -4.86 -20.46 6.20
CA LEU A 169 -5.17 -19.11 6.72
C LEU A 169 -6.29 -19.15 7.77
N THR A 170 -7.28 -20.02 7.58
CA THR A 170 -8.43 -20.14 8.49
C THR A 170 -8.09 -20.98 9.72
N PHE A 171 -7.53 -22.16 9.52
CA PHE A 171 -7.09 -23.07 10.57
C PHE A 171 -5.68 -23.55 10.28
N PHE A 172 -4.74 -23.18 11.16
CA PHE A 172 -3.34 -23.49 10.96
C PHE A 172 -3.10 -25.01 10.92
N ASP A 173 -2.33 -25.43 9.93
CA ASP A 173 -1.87 -26.81 9.76
C ASP A 173 -0.48 -26.80 9.12
N VAL A 174 0.50 -27.25 9.85
CA VAL A 174 1.92 -27.26 9.41
C VAL A 174 2.12 -28.08 8.13
N ARG A 175 1.34 -29.17 7.91
CA ARG A 175 1.50 -30.00 6.70
C ARG A 175 1.01 -29.28 5.46
N LYS A 176 -0.02 -28.44 5.59
CA LYS A 176 -0.46 -27.56 4.52
C LYS A 176 0.59 -26.49 4.18
N VAL A 177 1.24 -25.93 5.22
CA VAL A 177 2.38 -25.00 5.03
C VAL A 177 3.54 -25.68 4.31
N LEU A 178 3.91 -26.89 4.72
CA LEU A 178 5.00 -27.66 4.10
C LEU A 178 4.69 -28.06 2.66
N LEU A 179 3.42 -28.35 2.33
CA LEU A 179 3.02 -28.57 0.95
C LEU A 179 3.25 -27.30 0.10
N LEU A 180 2.77 -26.15 0.57
CA LEU A 180 3.00 -24.87 -0.13
C LEU A 180 4.49 -24.64 -0.35
N ALA A 181 5.33 -24.77 0.69
CA ALA A 181 6.78 -24.63 0.57
C ALA A 181 7.38 -25.57 -0.47
N SER A 182 6.96 -26.84 -0.48
CA SER A 182 7.48 -27.83 -1.44
C SER A 182 7.15 -27.50 -2.89
N CYS A 183 5.96 -26.95 -3.14
CA CYS A 183 5.49 -26.58 -4.48
C CYS A 183 6.15 -25.32 -5.04
N VAL A 184 6.85 -24.51 -4.21
CA VAL A 184 7.68 -23.39 -4.69
C VAL A 184 8.79 -23.88 -5.62
N LYS A 185 9.20 -25.14 -5.50
CA LYS A 185 10.22 -25.78 -6.36
C LYS A 185 9.69 -26.23 -7.73
N SER A 186 8.39 -26.06 -8.00
CA SER A 186 7.76 -26.49 -9.26
C SER A 186 8.39 -25.80 -10.48
N ASN A 187 8.53 -26.53 -11.58
CA ASN A 187 8.95 -25.98 -12.87
C ASN A 187 7.84 -25.15 -13.54
N ASN A 188 6.57 -25.39 -13.18
CA ASN A 188 5.45 -24.62 -13.68
C ASN A 188 5.38 -23.27 -12.94
N VAL A 189 5.47 -22.18 -13.70
CA VAL A 189 5.54 -20.80 -13.17
C VAL A 189 4.27 -20.42 -12.40
N LYS A 190 3.08 -20.83 -12.88
CA LYS A 190 1.81 -20.53 -12.22
C LYS A 190 1.71 -21.25 -10.87
N LEU A 191 2.12 -22.52 -10.80
CA LEU A 191 2.16 -23.29 -9.55
C LEU A 191 3.16 -22.71 -8.56
N ARG A 192 4.38 -22.38 -9.04
CA ARG A 192 5.43 -21.76 -8.23
C ARG A 192 4.95 -20.44 -7.62
N ALA A 193 4.35 -19.56 -8.42
CA ALA A 193 3.85 -18.27 -7.96
C ALA A 193 2.75 -18.43 -6.90
N ARG A 194 1.78 -19.33 -7.14
CA ARG A 194 0.70 -19.61 -6.17
C ARG A 194 1.23 -20.19 -4.86
N ALA A 195 2.18 -21.11 -4.97
CA ALA A 195 2.82 -21.74 -3.82
C ALA A 195 3.61 -20.74 -2.98
N LEU A 196 4.43 -19.89 -3.61
CA LEU A 196 5.21 -18.87 -2.91
C LEU A 196 4.30 -17.84 -2.22
N ILE A 197 3.33 -17.28 -2.94
CA ILE A 197 2.38 -16.31 -2.36
C ILE A 197 1.59 -16.96 -1.22
N GLY A 198 1.05 -18.16 -1.43
CA GLY A 198 0.30 -18.89 -0.41
C GLY A 198 1.14 -19.17 0.83
N PHE A 199 2.38 -19.61 0.66
CA PHE A 199 3.33 -19.83 1.74
C PHE A 199 3.57 -18.55 2.55
N VAL A 200 3.89 -17.44 1.87
CA VAL A 200 4.19 -16.15 2.52
C VAL A 200 2.97 -15.60 3.26
N LEU A 201 1.77 -15.65 2.67
CA LEU A 201 0.55 -15.16 3.32
C LEU A 201 0.18 -15.99 4.56
N VAL A 202 0.33 -17.32 4.51
CA VAL A 202 0.10 -18.19 5.67
C VAL A 202 1.15 -17.94 6.75
N MET A 203 2.42 -17.76 6.36
CA MET A 203 3.49 -17.38 7.28
C MET A 203 3.23 -16.03 7.94
N ALA A 204 2.77 -15.02 7.21
CA ALA A 204 2.41 -13.72 7.75
C ALA A 204 1.35 -13.82 8.85
N LYS A 205 0.35 -14.68 8.64
CA LYS A 205 -0.74 -14.90 9.59
C LYS A 205 -0.32 -15.70 10.83
N HIS A 206 0.55 -16.70 10.65
CA HIS A 206 0.85 -17.70 11.66
C HIS A 206 2.36 -17.83 11.97
N ARG A 207 3.14 -16.75 11.81
CA ARG A 207 4.61 -16.78 11.95
C ARG A 207 5.08 -17.44 13.25
N SER A 208 4.58 -17.00 14.39
CA SER A 208 4.97 -17.55 15.70
C SER A 208 4.63 -19.03 15.86
N ARG A 209 3.54 -19.51 15.23
CA ARG A 209 3.18 -20.93 15.23
C ARG A 209 4.08 -21.73 14.28
N CYS A 210 4.44 -21.18 13.13
CA CYS A 210 5.37 -21.81 12.20
C CYS A 210 6.75 -22.05 12.84
N GLU A 211 7.21 -21.13 13.70
CA GLU A 211 8.48 -21.27 14.46
C GLU A 211 8.51 -22.45 15.44
N LEU A 212 7.36 -23.02 15.78
CA LEU A 212 7.28 -24.23 16.60
C LEU A 212 7.73 -25.49 15.85
N TYR A 213 7.78 -25.44 14.52
CA TYR A 213 8.01 -26.59 13.65
C TYR A 213 9.35 -26.47 12.92
N PRO A 214 10.42 -27.19 13.35
CA PRO A 214 11.73 -27.15 12.71
C PRO A 214 11.69 -27.43 11.18
N ALA A 215 10.76 -28.32 10.75
CA ALA A 215 10.58 -28.64 9.35
C ALA A 215 10.21 -27.43 8.47
N VAL A 216 9.55 -26.41 9.03
CA VAL A 216 9.28 -25.18 8.31
C VAL A 216 10.58 -24.38 8.13
N GLY A 217 11.40 -24.28 9.17
CA GLY A 217 12.72 -23.65 9.09
C GLY A 217 13.66 -24.37 8.10
N ASP A 218 13.61 -25.72 8.06
CA ASP A 218 14.36 -26.51 7.08
C ASP A 218 13.90 -26.17 5.64
N SER A 219 12.58 -26.11 5.44
CA SER A 219 12.00 -25.73 4.14
C SER A 219 12.42 -24.33 3.71
N ILE A 220 12.47 -23.36 4.63
CA ILE A 220 12.91 -21.98 4.34
C ILE A 220 14.38 -22.02 3.86
N ARG A 221 15.28 -22.70 4.60
CA ARG A 221 16.70 -22.85 4.19
C ARG A 221 16.86 -23.52 2.81
N GLU A 222 16.01 -24.48 2.51
CA GLU A 222 16.02 -25.10 1.18
C GLU A 222 15.57 -24.14 0.08
N LEU A 223 14.58 -23.28 0.36
CA LEU A 223 14.09 -22.26 -0.58
C LEU A 223 15.13 -21.17 -0.84
N GLU A 224 15.86 -20.74 0.19
CA GLU A 224 16.95 -19.76 0.08
C GLU A 224 18.05 -20.18 -0.87
N ASN A 225 18.29 -21.50 -0.98
CA ASN A 225 19.28 -22.06 -1.89
C ASN A 225 18.79 -22.23 -3.35
N LEU A 226 17.52 -21.89 -3.64
CA LEU A 226 17.00 -21.96 -5.01
C LEU A 226 17.46 -20.77 -5.84
N GLU A 227 17.91 -21.05 -7.06
CA GLU A 227 18.26 -20.00 -8.02
C GLU A 227 17.07 -19.05 -8.28
N GLY A 228 17.33 -17.74 -8.19
CA GLY A 228 16.33 -16.70 -8.41
C GLY A 228 15.32 -16.53 -7.27
N PHE A 229 15.45 -17.23 -6.14
CA PHE A 229 14.52 -17.09 -5.02
C PHE A 229 14.55 -15.69 -4.41
N SER A 230 15.75 -15.10 -4.26
CA SER A 230 15.92 -13.75 -3.75
C SER A 230 15.23 -12.70 -4.62
N ASP A 231 15.33 -12.80 -5.95
CA ASP A 231 14.65 -11.91 -6.88
C ASP A 231 13.11 -12.10 -6.84
N ASN A 232 12.66 -13.35 -6.73
CA ASN A 232 11.23 -13.65 -6.56
C ASN A 232 10.66 -13.05 -5.26
N LEU A 233 11.44 -12.99 -4.17
CA LEU A 233 11.02 -12.32 -2.93
C LEU A 233 10.94 -10.80 -3.10
N LEU A 234 11.88 -10.18 -3.83
CA LEU A 234 11.82 -8.76 -4.17
C LEU A 234 10.58 -8.43 -5.00
N ASP A 235 10.32 -9.22 -6.04
CA ASP A 235 9.13 -9.05 -6.88
C ASP A 235 7.84 -9.23 -6.06
N LEU A 236 7.82 -10.20 -5.15
CA LEU A 236 6.69 -10.44 -4.27
C LEU A 236 6.47 -9.26 -3.32
N GLN A 237 7.53 -8.74 -2.68
CA GLN A 237 7.42 -7.57 -1.81
C GLN A 237 6.95 -6.34 -2.59
N THR A 238 7.42 -6.15 -3.80
CA THR A 238 6.96 -5.08 -4.71
C THR A 238 5.45 -5.21 -4.97
N GLN A 239 4.99 -6.42 -5.30
CA GLN A 239 3.58 -6.68 -5.56
C GLN A 239 2.71 -6.51 -4.31
N ILE A 240 3.22 -6.89 -3.14
CA ILE A 240 2.56 -6.64 -1.84
C ILE A 240 2.38 -5.13 -1.62
N PHE A 241 3.41 -4.32 -1.84
CA PHE A 241 3.32 -2.87 -1.69
C PHE A 241 2.25 -2.27 -2.60
N LEU A 242 2.26 -2.64 -3.89
CA LEU A 242 1.26 -2.18 -4.85
C LEU A 242 -0.15 -2.58 -4.44
N THR A 243 -0.31 -3.81 -3.95
CA THR A 243 -1.60 -4.34 -3.51
C THR A 243 -2.13 -3.61 -2.28
N LEU A 244 -1.28 -3.33 -1.29
CA LEU A 244 -1.67 -2.62 -0.08
C LEU A 244 -1.97 -1.13 -0.34
N ASP A 245 -1.32 -0.51 -1.33
CA ASP A 245 -1.58 0.87 -1.72
C ASP A 245 -2.75 1.02 -2.72
N THR A 246 -3.39 -0.07 -3.15
CA THR A 246 -4.56 -0.05 -4.05
C THR A 246 -5.65 0.95 -3.63
N PRO A 247 -6.02 1.11 -2.34
CA PRO A 247 -7.03 2.09 -1.95
C PRO A 247 -6.62 3.54 -2.25
N LYS A 248 -5.33 3.87 -2.12
CA LYS A 248 -4.82 5.21 -2.45
C LYS A 248 -4.86 5.45 -3.97
N PHE A 249 -4.49 4.43 -4.76
CA PHE A 249 -4.58 4.50 -6.21
C PHE A 249 -6.03 4.65 -6.68
N GLU A 250 -6.97 3.88 -6.14
CA GLU A 250 -8.40 4.00 -6.44
C GLU A 250 -8.93 5.41 -6.13
N GLN A 251 -8.59 5.94 -4.96
CA GLN A 251 -8.99 7.29 -4.56
C GLN A 251 -8.41 8.35 -5.51
N ARG A 252 -7.15 8.23 -5.89
CA ARG A 252 -6.50 9.14 -6.83
C ARG A 252 -7.11 9.07 -8.22
N VAL A 253 -7.37 7.87 -8.74
CA VAL A 253 -8.06 7.67 -10.01
C VAL A 253 -9.44 8.32 -9.99
N ARG A 254 -10.20 8.10 -8.92
CA ARG A 254 -11.57 8.62 -8.77
C ARG A 254 -11.63 10.14 -8.64
N ASN A 255 -10.73 10.74 -7.85
CA ASN A 255 -10.82 12.16 -7.47
C ASN A 255 -10.06 13.08 -8.44
N GLU A 256 -8.98 12.61 -9.06
CA GLU A 256 -8.09 13.45 -9.86
C GLU A 256 -8.16 13.11 -11.35
N ILE A 257 -8.16 11.82 -11.71
CA ILE A 257 -7.99 11.37 -13.09
C ILE A 257 -9.32 11.30 -13.82
N LEU A 258 -10.31 10.56 -13.30
CA LEU A 258 -11.62 10.40 -13.94
C LEU A 258 -12.34 11.72 -14.16
N PRO A 259 -12.42 12.68 -13.21
CA PRO A 259 -13.07 13.96 -13.45
C PRO A 259 -12.38 14.78 -14.55
N SER A 260 -11.05 14.69 -14.65
CA SER A 260 -10.29 15.38 -15.70
C SER A 260 -10.62 14.81 -17.09
N ILE A 261 -10.64 13.48 -17.23
CA ILE A 261 -11.00 12.78 -18.46
C ILE A 261 -12.45 13.09 -18.87
N ILE A 262 -13.40 13.03 -17.91
CA ILE A 262 -14.82 13.32 -18.18
C ILE A 262 -15.01 14.77 -18.63
N LYS A 263 -14.37 15.72 -17.95
CA LYS A 263 -14.48 17.15 -18.25
C LYS A 263 -13.96 17.48 -19.65
N GLU A 264 -12.91 16.82 -20.09
CA GLU A 264 -12.33 17.02 -21.41
C GLU A 264 -13.13 16.30 -22.50
N SER A 265 -13.60 15.08 -22.24
CA SER A 265 -14.50 14.37 -23.16
C SER A 265 -15.80 15.15 -23.40
N GLN A 266 -16.33 15.84 -22.39
CA GLN A 266 -17.48 16.74 -22.54
C GLN A 266 -17.15 17.97 -23.39
N LYS A 267 -15.96 18.57 -23.28
CA LYS A 267 -15.50 19.67 -24.15
C LYS A 267 -15.33 19.22 -25.61
N PHE A 268 -14.88 17.98 -25.82
CA PHE A 268 -14.73 17.36 -27.13
C PHE A 268 -16.09 17.08 -27.77
N LYS A 269 -17.06 16.55 -27.01
CA LYS A 269 -18.45 16.32 -27.49
C LYS A 269 -19.17 17.62 -27.87
N GLN A 270 -18.88 18.73 -27.18
CA GLN A 270 -19.41 20.03 -27.55
C GLN A 270 -18.81 20.60 -28.86
N ARG A 271 -17.63 20.11 -29.26
CA ARG A 271 -16.96 20.52 -30.53
C ARG A 271 -17.32 19.64 -31.73
N LYS A 272 -17.77 18.39 -31.51
CA LYS A 272 -18.25 17.48 -32.59
C LYS A 272 -19.69 17.04 -32.25
N SER A 273 -20.67 17.68 -32.85
CA SER A 273 -22.05 17.20 -32.85
C SER A 273 -22.16 15.96 -33.77
N GLY A 274 -22.36 14.79 -33.22
CA GLY A 274 -22.80 13.58 -33.92
C GLY A 274 -21.84 12.41 -33.81
N SER A 275 -22.09 11.59 -32.90
CA SER A 275 -22.01 10.13 -32.70
C SER A 275 -21.59 9.76 -31.29
N ASP A 276 -22.48 9.01 -30.63
CA ASP A 276 -22.33 8.54 -29.27
C ASP A 276 -21.90 7.06 -29.30
N SER A 277 -20.61 6.72 -29.10
CA SER A 277 -20.27 5.36 -28.72
C SER A 277 -19.04 5.33 -27.79
N LEU A 278 -19.09 4.41 -26.84
CA LEU A 278 -17.99 4.14 -25.91
C LEU A 278 -16.76 3.58 -26.63
N SER A 279 -16.95 2.99 -27.83
CA SER A 279 -15.89 2.51 -28.72
C SER A 279 -15.01 3.64 -29.24
N ASP A 280 -15.59 4.80 -29.58
CA ASP A 280 -14.83 5.96 -30.07
C ASP A 280 -13.88 6.53 -28.98
N ILE A 281 -14.22 6.34 -27.70
CA ILE A 281 -13.37 6.74 -26.57
C ILE A 281 -12.22 5.74 -26.37
N LEU A 282 -12.46 4.46 -26.60
CA LEU A 282 -11.45 3.41 -26.46
C LEU A 282 -10.50 3.34 -27.66
N ASP A 283 -10.98 3.63 -28.86
CA ASP A 283 -10.17 3.70 -30.09
C ASP A 283 -9.27 4.94 -30.11
N ASP A 284 -9.74 6.06 -29.58
CA ASP A 284 -8.91 7.27 -29.38
C ASP A 284 -7.83 7.08 -28.30
N MET A 285 -8.01 6.17 -27.36
CA MET A 285 -6.99 5.83 -26.33
C MET A 285 -5.86 4.93 -26.87
N GLY A 286 -6.06 4.26 -28.00
CA GLY A 286 -5.08 3.35 -28.64
C GLY A 286 -4.37 3.92 -29.87
N GLY A 287 -4.86 5.00 -30.48
CA GLY A 287 -4.33 5.62 -31.67
C GLY A 287 -3.58 6.91 -31.39
N LYS A 288 -2.50 7.15 -32.12
CA LYS A 288 -1.75 8.43 -32.14
C LYS A 288 -2.68 9.57 -32.62
N THR A 289 -3.39 10.19 -31.70
CA THR A 289 -4.08 11.45 -31.96
C THR A 289 -3.24 12.62 -31.47
N GLU A 290 -2.91 13.54 -32.35
CA GLU A 290 -2.32 14.84 -32.01
C GLU A 290 -3.31 15.63 -31.14
N TRP A 291 -3.14 15.50 -29.82
CA TRP A 291 -3.79 16.39 -28.86
C TRP A 291 -3.11 17.76 -28.97
N GLY A 292 -3.88 18.77 -29.36
CA GLY A 292 -3.38 20.14 -29.40
C GLY A 292 -2.92 20.64 -28.04
N GLU A 293 -2.22 21.75 -27.98
CA GLU A 293 -1.52 22.37 -26.83
C GLU A 293 -2.30 22.48 -25.48
N ALA A 294 -3.60 22.16 -25.47
CA ALA A 294 -4.46 22.13 -24.28
C ALA A 294 -4.53 20.74 -23.57
N GLY A 295 -3.95 19.67 -24.16
CA GLY A 295 -4.05 18.29 -23.66
C GLY A 295 -2.92 17.84 -22.74
N GLY A 296 -1.91 18.64 -22.49
CA GLY A 296 -0.68 18.24 -21.79
C GLY A 296 -0.91 17.64 -20.39
N ASP A 297 -1.83 18.16 -19.61
CA ASP A 297 -2.12 17.68 -18.23
C ASP A 297 -2.80 16.30 -18.21
N ILE A 298 -3.64 16.01 -19.21
CA ILE A 298 -4.34 14.71 -19.33
C ILE A 298 -3.42 13.63 -19.85
N ASP A 299 -2.62 13.94 -20.87
CA ASP A 299 -1.63 13.02 -21.42
C ASP A 299 -0.62 12.57 -20.36
N GLU A 300 -0.22 13.49 -19.48
CA GLU A 300 0.67 13.20 -18.36
C GLU A 300 -0.01 12.30 -17.33
N LYS A 301 -1.27 12.58 -16.98
CA LYS A 301 -2.07 11.75 -16.04
C LYS A 301 -2.38 10.37 -16.60
N VAL A 302 -2.69 10.25 -17.88
CA VAL A 302 -2.93 8.94 -18.53
C VAL A 302 -1.63 8.16 -18.65
N LYS A 303 -0.51 8.77 -19.00
CA LYS A 303 0.82 8.14 -19.00
C LYS A 303 1.19 7.65 -17.61
N MET A 304 0.94 8.44 -16.57
CA MET A 304 1.15 8.04 -15.20
C MET A 304 0.28 6.84 -14.81
N LEU A 305 -0.99 6.82 -15.20
CA LEU A 305 -1.89 5.69 -14.95
C LEU A 305 -1.38 4.41 -15.63
N MET A 306 -0.99 4.50 -16.90
CA MET A 306 -0.42 3.39 -17.66
C MET A 306 0.90 2.90 -17.06
N GLU A 307 1.72 3.79 -16.54
CA GLU A 307 2.96 3.43 -15.87
C GLU A 307 2.71 2.71 -14.54
N LEU A 308 1.76 3.19 -13.73
CA LEU A 308 1.34 2.50 -12.49
C LEU A 308 0.79 1.10 -12.81
N GLN A 309 -0.05 0.98 -13.84
CA GLN A 309 -0.58 -0.32 -14.28
C GLN A 309 0.54 -1.24 -14.77
N ARG A 310 1.51 -0.72 -15.54
CA ARG A 310 2.68 -1.49 -16.00
C ARG A 310 3.53 -1.97 -14.83
N LYS A 311 3.66 -1.17 -13.77
CA LYS A 311 4.33 -1.54 -12.52
C LYS A 311 3.53 -2.56 -11.71
N GLY A 312 2.26 -2.86 -12.06
CA GLY A 312 1.41 -3.88 -11.42
C GLY A 312 0.38 -3.36 -10.44
N ALA A 313 0.16 -2.03 -10.36
CA ALA A 313 -0.88 -1.45 -9.52
C ALA A 313 -2.29 -1.79 -10.05
N ASP A 314 -3.23 -2.05 -9.13
CA ASP A 314 -4.64 -2.28 -9.48
C ASP A 314 -5.40 -0.95 -9.60
N VAL A 315 -5.27 -0.33 -10.77
CA VAL A 315 -5.91 0.97 -11.05
C VAL A 315 -7.40 0.84 -11.43
N PHE A 316 -7.88 -0.37 -11.71
CA PHE A 316 -9.24 -0.64 -12.19
C PHE A 316 -10.15 -1.37 -11.20
N ILE A 317 -9.70 -1.54 -9.94
CA ILE A 317 -10.42 -2.32 -8.93
C ILE A 317 -11.89 -1.91 -8.75
N GLY A 318 -12.18 -0.60 -8.78
CA GLY A 318 -13.52 -0.06 -8.58
C GLY A 318 -14.52 -0.45 -9.68
N GLN A 319 -14.03 -0.60 -10.92
CA GLN A 319 -14.85 -0.95 -12.08
C GLN A 319 -15.28 -2.43 -12.04
N PHE A 320 -14.38 -3.32 -11.63
CA PHE A 320 -14.68 -4.76 -11.52
C PHE A 320 -15.57 -5.13 -10.34
N LYS A 321 -15.67 -4.28 -9.32
CA LYS A 321 -16.51 -4.54 -8.15
C LYS A 321 -17.96 -4.85 -8.51
N MET A 322 -18.60 -4.01 -9.33
CA MET A 322 -20.00 -4.17 -9.73
C MET A 322 -20.18 -5.45 -10.55
N VAL A 323 -19.25 -5.74 -11.46
CA VAL A 323 -19.28 -6.94 -12.30
C VAL A 323 -19.20 -8.19 -11.43
N LYS A 324 -18.18 -8.27 -10.54
CA LYS A 324 -17.99 -9.45 -9.67
C LYS A 324 -19.13 -9.68 -8.69
N GLN A 325 -19.82 -8.63 -8.26
CA GLN A 325 -20.99 -8.74 -7.39
C GLN A 325 -22.29 -9.04 -8.15
N GLY A 326 -22.34 -8.73 -9.43
CA GLY A 326 -23.54 -8.91 -10.28
C GLY A 326 -23.69 -10.30 -10.89
N PHE A 327 -22.60 -11.02 -11.15
CA PHE A 327 -22.66 -12.33 -11.80
C PHE A 327 -22.62 -13.49 -10.81
N PRO A 328 -23.56 -14.48 -10.94
CA PRO A 328 -23.58 -15.69 -10.10
C PRO A 328 -22.29 -16.50 -10.12
N PHE A 329 -21.51 -16.42 -11.19
CA PHE A 329 -20.19 -17.05 -11.34
C PHE A 329 -19.27 -16.78 -10.13
N PHE A 330 -19.25 -15.55 -9.64
CA PHE A 330 -18.43 -15.13 -8.50
C PHE A 330 -19.05 -15.42 -7.12
N ASN A 331 -20.21 -16.07 -7.05
CA ASN A 331 -20.74 -16.60 -5.80
C ASN A 331 -20.05 -17.90 -5.37
N ILE A 332 -19.29 -18.53 -6.26
CA ILE A 332 -18.53 -19.77 -6.03
C ILE A 332 -17.07 -19.40 -5.73
N ALA A 333 -16.58 -19.76 -4.55
CA ALA A 333 -15.21 -19.41 -4.11
C ALA A 333 -14.13 -19.95 -5.06
N ALA A 334 -14.28 -21.18 -5.56
CA ALA A 334 -13.34 -21.79 -6.49
C ALA A 334 -13.11 -20.97 -7.76
N ASN A 335 -14.15 -20.30 -8.26
CA ASN A 335 -14.09 -19.52 -9.52
C ASN A 335 -13.22 -18.25 -9.43
N TRP A 336 -12.92 -17.79 -8.21
CA TRP A 336 -11.96 -16.68 -8.02
C TRP A 336 -10.52 -17.09 -8.23
N PHE A 337 -10.23 -18.38 -8.09
CA PHE A 337 -8.88 -18.92 -8.13
C PHE A 337 -8.63 -19.85 -9.33
N PHE A 338 -9.67 -20.10 -10.12
CA PHE A 338 -9.54 -20.94 -11.31
C PHE A 338 -8.77 -20.19 -12.39
N PRO A 339 -7.66 -20.73 -12.92
CA PRO A 339 -6.95 -20.12 -14.04
C PRO A 339 -7.90 -19.93 -15.23
N PHE A 340 -7.76 -18.81 -15.94
CA PHE A 340 -8.65 -18.53 -17.06
C PHE A 340 -8.53 -19.59 -18.15
N THR A 341 -9.67 -20.16 -18.51
CA THR A 341 -9.84 -21.05 -19.66
C THR A 341 -11.23 -20.89 -20.24
N GLN A 342 -11.32 -21.00 -21.56
CA GLN A 342 -12.61 -20.96 -22.25
C GLN A 342 -13.46 -22.18 -21.92
N GLU A 343 -12.85 -23.29 -21.51
CA GLU A 343 -13.51 -24.56 -21.18
C GLU A 343 -13.98 -24.66 -19.71
N HIS A 344 -14.03 -23.53 -18.98
CA HIS A 344 -14.46 -23.56 -17.57
C HIS A 344 -15.90 -24.08 -17.43
N PRO A 345 -16.19 -25.06 -16.52
CA PRO A 345 -17.49 -25.69 -16.41
C PRO A 345 -18.68 -24.74 -16.17
N ASP A 346 -18.44 -23.69 -15.35
CA ASP A 346 -19.49 -22.72 -14.99
C ASP A 346 -19.52 -21.51 -15.94
N PHE A 347 -18.72 -21.53 -17.02
CA PHE A 347 -18.63 -20.41 -17.93
C PHE A 347 -19.67 -20.53 -19.07
N PRO A 348 -20.39 -19.46 -19.46
CA PRO A 348 -21.42 -19.52 -20.50
C PRO A 348 -20.83 -19.92 -21.86
N LYS A 349 -21.30 -21.03 -22.43
CA LYS A 349 -20.84 -21.52 -23.76
C LYS A 349 -21.08 -20.55 -24.91
N SER A 350 -21.98 -19.57 -24.76
CA SER A 350 -22.25 -18.53 -25.75
C SER A 350 -21.13 -17.55 -26.00
N VAL A 351 -20.12 -17.52 -25.10
CA VAL A 351 -18.98 -16.61 -25.21
C VAL A 351 -17.75 -17.31 -25.82
N TYR A 352 -17.81 -18.63 -26.01
CA TYR A 352 -16.69 -19.40 -26.55
C TYR A 352 -16.34 -19.00 -27.98
N HIS A 353 -15.04 -19.03 -28.28
CA HIS A 353 -14.46 -18.83 -29.61
C HIS A 353 -14.59 -17.42 -30.23
N ALA A 354 -14.95 -16.40 -29.46
CA ALA A 354 -14.84 -15.05 -29.96
C ALA A 354 -13.35 -14.60 -30.00
N PRO A 355 -12.84 -14.02 -31.08
CA PRO A 355 -11.45 -13.52 -31.18
C PRO A 355 -11.09 -12.56 -30.04
N LEU A 356 -12.06 -11.77 -29.59
CA LEU A 356 -11.92 -10.87 -28.45
C LEU A 356 -11.58 -11.63 -27.15
N VAL A 357 -12.10 -12.84 -26.97
CA VAL A 357 -11.79 -13.67 -25.79
C VAL A 357 -10.35 -14.15 -25.84
N SER A 358 -9.81 -14.48 -27.00
CA SER A 358 -8.42 -14.85 -27.17
C SER A 358 -7.46 -13.69 -26.86
N MET A 359 -7.84 -12.46 -27.19
CA MET A 359 -7.08 -11.26 -26.82
C MET A 359 -7.11 -11.03 -25.30
N ILE A 360 -8.25 -11.24 -24.64
CA ILE A 360 -8.40 -11.14 -23.19
C ILE A 360 -7.53 -12.21 -22.51
N GLU A 361 -7.52 -13.43 -23.01
CA GLU A 361 -6.72 -14.53 -22.48
C GLU A 361 -5.22 -14.18 -22.47
N GLN A 362 -4.74 -13.57 -23.53
CA GLN A 362 -3.34 -13.18 -23.70
C GLN A 362 -2.96 -11.89 -22.96
N ASN A 363 -3.92 -11.18 -22.41
CA ASN A 363 -3.66 -9.92 -21.71
C ASN A 363 -3.09 -10.16 -20.31
N GLU A 364 -1.78 -9.94 -20.14
CA GLU A 364 -1.06 -10.11 -18.88
C GLU A 364 -1.35 -9.03 -17.84
N ASN A 365 -1.96 -7.92 -18.23
CA ASN A 365 -2.34 -6.85 -17.32
C ASN A 365 -3.62 -7.15 -16.53
N LEU A 366 -4.35 -8.21 -16.92
CA LEU A 366 -5.56 -8.68 -16.26
C LEU A 366 -5.25 -9.90 -15.41
N CYS A 367 -5.75 -9.93 -14.18
CA CYS A 367 -5.76 -11.15 -13.39
C CYS A 367 -6.81 -12.15 -13.93
N GLU A 368 -6.68 -13.42 -13.54
CA GLU A 368 -7.52 -14.50 -14.09
C GLU A 368 -9.02 -14.24 -13.84
N SER A 369 -9.40 -13.77 -12.64
CA SER A 369 -10.78 -13.45 -12.33
C SER A 369 -11.34 -12.25 -13.11
N ASP A 370 -10.50 -11.33 -13.56
CA ASP A 370 -10.95 -10.20 -14.40
C ASP A 370 -11.17 -10.61 -15.84
N LYS A 371 -10.35 -11.54 -16.35
CA LYS A 371 -10.58 -12.12 -17.68
C LYS A 371 -11.96 -12.71 -17.75
N TYR A 372 -12.38 -13.50 -16.73
CA TYR A 372 -13.75 -13.99 -16.62
C TYR A 372 -14.78 -12.86 -16.54
N SER A 373 -14.51 -11.80 -15.77
CA SER A 373 -15.40 -10.65 -15.66
C SER A 373 -15.66 -9.98 -17.01
N PHE A 374 -14.60 -9.73 -17.77
CA PHE A 374 -14.72 -9.15 -19.12
C PHE A 374 -15.53 -10.04 -20.05
N CYS A 375 -15.21 -11.32 -20.09
CA CYS A 375 -15.91 -12.26 -20.96
C CYS A 375 -17.39 -12.40 -20.60
N LEU A 376 -17.75 -12.37 -19.30
CA LEU A 376 -19.15 -12.40 -18.85
C LEU A 376 -19.92 -11.15 -19.30
N VAL A 377 -19.30 -9.97 -19.22
CA VAL A 377 -19.91 -8.72 -19.69
C VAL A 377 -20.11 -8.77 -21.20
N ILE A 378 -19.09 -9.19 -21.97
CA ILE A 378 -19.19 -9.34 -23.43
C ILE A 378 -20.31 -10.30 -23.80
N GLY A 379 -20.39 -11.47 -23.14
CA GLY A 379 -21.43 -12.45 -23.35
C GLY A 379 -22.83 -11.90 -23.12
N GLN A 380 -23.01 -11.09 -22.08
CA GLN A 380 -24.28 -10.43 -21.78
C GLN A 380 -24.64 -9.40 -22.86
N MET A 381 -23.67 -8.59 -23.30
CA MET A 381 -23.87 -7.57 -24.35
C MET A 381 -24.15 -8.21 -25.71
N MET A 382 -23.49 -9.30 -26.07
CA MET A 382 -23.77 -10.06 -27.30
C MET A 382 -25.16 -10.73 -27.27
N GLY A 383 -25.56 -11.25 -26.12
CA GLY A 383 -26.89 -11.83 -25.89
C GLY A 383 -28.02 -10.80 -25.97
N ALA A 384 -27.76 -9.55 -25.61
CA ALA A 384 -28.71 -8.44 -25.72
C ALA A 384 -28.87 -7.89 -27.14
N GLY A 385 -28.19 -8.48 -28.14
CA GLY A 385 -28.36 -8.10 -29.56
C GLY A 385 -27.63 -6.85 -29.98
N ASN A 386 -26.60 -6.42 -29.27
CA ASN A 386 -25.79 -5.25 -29.61
C ASN A 386 -25.03 -5.47 -30.94
N SER A 387 -25.48 -4.79 -31.99
CA SER A 387 -24.95 -4.91 -33.35
C SER A 387 -23.49 -4.47 -33.46
N ASP A 388 -23.08 -3.47 -32.68
CA ASP A 388 -21.76 -2.84 -32.77
C ASP A 388 -20.67 -3.77 -32.25
N LEU A 389 -20.95 -4.50 -31.15
CA LEU A 389 -20.05 -5.53 -30.63
C LEU A 389 -19.93 -6.75 -31.55
N LYS A 390 -21.02 -7.13 -32.21
CA LYS A 390 -20.99 -8.20 -33.23
C LYS A 390 -20.16 -7.78 -34.45
N ALA A 391 -20.30 -6.52 -34.89
CA ALA A 391 -19.49 -5.98 -35.96
C ALA A 391 -18.00 -5.85 -35.59
N ALA A 392 -17.69 -5.38 -34.38
CA ALA A 392 -16.33 -5.31 -33.89
C ALA A 392 -15.67 -6.69 -33.75
N ASN A 393 -16.42 -7.70 -33.31
CA ASN A 393 -15.92 -9.07 -33.22
C ASN A 393 -15.63 -9.65 -34.61
N ALA A 394 -16.50 -9.40 -35.62
CA ALA A 394 -16.29 -9.83 -36.99
C ALA A 394 -15.09 -9.11 -37.64
N GLN A 395 -14.90 -7.84 -37.39
CA GLN A 395 -13.71 -7.10 -37.86
C GLN A 395 -12.40 -7.61 -37.24
N LEU A 396 -12.45 -7.97 -35.93
CA LEU A 396 -11.32 -8.59 -35.25
C LEU A 396 -11.02 -10.00 -35.79
N GLU A 397 -12.03 -10.79 -36.14
CA GLU A 397 -11.88 -12.09 -36.81
C GLU A 397 -11.16 -11.92 -38.17
N GLU A 398 -11.52 -10.91 -38.95
CA GLU A 398 -10.90 -10.61 -40.21
C GLU A 398 -9.43 -10.15 -40.07
N MET A 399 -9.15 -9.32 -39.06
CA MET A 399 -7.77 -8.86 -38.75
C MET A 399 -6.86 -9.99 -38.21
N ILE A 400 -7.37 -10.87 -37.34
CA ILE A 400 -6.61 -11.95 -36.72
C ILE A 400 -6.46 -13.12 -37.70
N GLY A 401 -7.42 -13.40 -38.53
CA GLY A 401 -7.36 -14.47 -39.58
C GLY A 401 -6.21 -14.30 -40.58
N GLY A 402 -5.63 -13.09 -40.65
CA GLY A 402 -4.45 -12.78 -41.46
C GLY A 402 -3.11 -12.76 -40.71
N GLN A 403 -3.08 -12.80 -39.39
CA GLN A 403 -1.86 -12.55 -38.57
C GLN A 403 -1.73 -13.44 -37.32
N THR A 404 -2.01 -14.72 -37.44
CA THR A 404 -1.86 -15.67 -36.30
C THR A 404 -0.44 -15.79 -35.74
N ASP A 405 0.58 -15.32 -36.48
CA ASP A 405 1.99 -15.37 -36.04
C ASP A 405 2.51 -14.08 -35.37
N ALA A 406 1.71 -13.01 -35.33
CA ALA A 406 2.15 -11.67 -34.92
C ALA A 406 1.71 -11.22 -33.51
N LEU A 407 0.90 -12.01 -32.80
CA LEU A 407 0.57 -11.70 -31.41
C LEU A 407 1.77 -12.01 -30.51
N PRO A 408 2.22 -11.10 -29.64
CA PRO A 408 3.29 -11.40 -28.71
C PRO A 408 2.87 -12.57 -27.84
N LYS A 409 3.66 -13.67 -27.91
CA LYS A 409 3.47 -14.82 -27.03
C LYS A 409 3.55 -14.30 -25.61
N SER A 410 2.56 -14.66 -24.78
CA SER A 410 2.51 -14.37 -23.34
C SER A 410 3.89 -14.63 -22.74
N SER A 411 4.48 -13.62 -22.10
CA SER A 411 5.69 -13.79 -21.33
C SER A 411 5.29 -14.52 -20.04
N ASN A 412 5.40 -15.83 -20.02
CA ASN A 412 5.10 -16.66 -18.84
C ASN A 412 6.16 -16.41 -17.76
N THR A 413 6.27 -15.16 -17.30
CA THR A 413 7.24 -14.74 -16.29
C THR A 413 6.69 -14.96 -14.89
N MET A 414 7.59 -15.24 -13.95
CA MET A 414 7.25 -15.39 -12.52
C MET A 414 6.56 -14.12 -11.97
N GLN A 415 7.04 -12.96 -12.36
CA GLN A 415 6.49 -11.66 -11.96
C GLN A 415 5.03 -11.48 -12.44
N ALA A 416 4.73 -11.79 -13.69
CA ALA A 416 3.36 -11.70 -14.23
C ALA A 416 2.41 -12.69 -13.53
N ALA A 417 2.85 -13.92 -13.28
CA ALA A 417 2.07 -14.92 -12.57
C ALA A 417 1.81 -14.52 -11.11
N MET A 418 2.81 -13.98 -10.40
CA MET A 418 2.65 -13.47 -9.04
C MET A 418 1.69 -12.30 -8.98
N ARG A 419 1.83 -11.34 -9.91
CA ARG A 419 0.92 -10.19 -9.99
C ARG A 419 -0.53 -10.63 -10.20
N SER A 420 -0.77 -11.47 -11.19
CA SER A 420 -2.12 -11.97 -11.50
C SER A 420 -2.76 -12.65 -10.28
N TYR A 421 -2.05 -13.58 -9.65
CA TYR A 421 -2.58 -14.34 -8.52
C TYR A 421 -2.76 -13.47 -7.26
N MET A 422 -1.85 -12.53 -6.98
CA MET A 422 -1.98 -11.59 -5.85
C MET A 422 -3.22 -10.72 -5.99
N LEU A 423 -3.51 -10.23 -7.21
CA LEU A 423 -4.71 -9.46 -7.50
C LEU A 423 -5.97 -10.31 -7.32
N ASP A 424 -5.98 -11.58 -7.76
CA ASP A 424 -7.12 -12.48 -7.55
C ASP A 424 -7.40 -12.68 -6.05
N ILE A 425 -6.36 -12.93 -5.23
CA ILE A 425 -6.50 -13.06 -3.78
C ILE A 425 -7.02 -11.76 -3.16
N TYR A 426 -6.43 -10.61 -3.51
CA TYR A 426 -6.83 -9.32 -2.95
C TYR A 426 -8.29 -9.01 -3.26
N ARG A 427 -8.73 -9.23 -4.51
CA ARG A 427 -10.11 -9.02 -4.93
C ARG A 427 -11.07 -9.99 -4.28
N TYR A 428 -10.68 -11.25 -4.07
CA TYR A 428 -11.47 -12.20 -3.29
C TYR A 428 -11.77 -11.65 -1.89
N PHE A 429 -10.76 -11.22 -1.14
CA PHE A 429 -10.94 -10.67 0.20
C PHE A 429 -11.66 -9.31 0.21
N LYS A 430 -11.73 -8.59 -0.90
CA LYS A 430 -12.48 -7.32 -1.00
C LYS A 430 -13.91 -7.48 -1.47
N PHE A 431 -14.21 -8.42 -2.37
CA PHE A 431 -15.49 -8.46 -3.08
C PHE A 431 -16.30 -9.73 -2.88
N TYR A 432 -15.67 -10.83 -2.49
CA TYR A 432 -16.42 -12.06 -2.22
C TYR A 432 -17.41 -11.85 -1.06
N ARG A 433 -18.65 -12.33 -1.26
CA ARG A 433 -19.75 -12.04 -0.31
C ARG A 433 -19.52 -12.62 1.08
N LEU A 434 -18.86 -13.77 1.17
CA LEU A 434 -18.59 -14.52 2.40
C LEU A 434 -17.11 -14.39 2.84
N ARG A 435 -16.41 -13.36 2.39
CA ARG A 435 -14.99 -13.12 2.68
C ARG A 435 -14.66 -13.03 4.17
N ASP A 436 -15.63 -12.58 4.98
CA ASP A 436 -15.42 -12.38 6.41
C ASP A 436 -15.33 -13.70 7.19
N GLU A 437 -15.65 -14.83 6.56
CA GLU A 437 -15.45 -16.17 7.12
C GLU A 437 -14.00 -16.67 6.98
N ALA A 438 -13.21 -16.08 6.10
CA ALA A 438 -11.80 -16.38 5.93
C ALA A 438 -10.92 -15.30 6.58
N ALA A 439 -9.80 -15.70 7.14
CA ALA A 439 -8.83 -14.76 7.71
C ALA A 439 -8.17 -13.95 6.60
N ASP A 440 -8.48 -12.65 6.52
CA ASP A 440 -7.89 -11.73 5.54
C ASP A 440 -6.39 -11.52 5.80
N PRO A 441 -5.50 -12.05 4.95
CA PRO A 441 -4.06 -11.96 5.15
C PRO A 441 -3.52 -10.54 4.97
N PHE A 442 -4.24 -9.67 4.25
CA PHE A 442 -3.83 -8.28 4.03
C PHE A 442 -3.99 -7.37 5.26
N LYS A 443 -4.53 -7.91 6.37
CA LYS A 443 -4.55 -7.27 7.68
C LYS A 443 -3.33 -7.64 8.54
N CYS A 444 -2.49 -8.56 8.07
CA CYS A 444 -1.27 -8.97 8.74
C CYS A 444 -0.09 -8.08 8.33
N ASP A 445 1.01 -8.18 9.09
CA ASP A 445 2.27 -7.57 8.68
C ASP A 445 2.86 -8.36 7.50
N LEU A 446 2.84 -7.72 6.33
CA LEU A 446 3.34 -8.24 5.07
C LEU A 446 4.65 -7.57 4.62
N PHE A 447 5.33 -6.89 5.54
CA PHE A 447 6.65 -6.36 5.24
C PHE A 447 7.71 -7.45 5.41
N ILE A 448 7.77 -8.37 4.44
CA ILE A 448 8.59 -9.58 4.50
C ILE A 448 10.10 -9.32 4.53
N ALA A 449 10.54 -8.13 4.10
CA ALA A 449 11.94 -7.72 4.18
C ALA A 449 12.42 -7.49 5.63
N GLU A 450 11.52 -7.25 6.59
CA GLU A 450 11.83 -7.16 8.02
C GLU A 450 11.77 -8.50 8.75
N TRP A 451 11.39 -9.57 8.09
CA TRP A 451 11.34 -10.86 8.76
C TRP A 451 12.75 -11.41 8.97
N ASP A 452 13.09 -11.73 10.21
CA ASP A 452 14.44 -12.19 10.60
C ASP A 452 14.97 -13.30 9.70
N MET A 453 14.09 -14.22 9.32
CA MET A 453 14.44 -15.36 8.47
C MET A 453 14.91 -14.95 7.06
N TRP A 454 14.43 -13.82 6.52
CA TRP A 454 14.79 -13.38 5.16
C TRP A 454 15.61 -12.08 5.13
N HIS A 455 15.95 -11.55 6.30
CA HIS A 455 16.77 -10.33 6.38
C HIS A 455 18.09 -10.45 5.60
N ALA A 456 18.78 -11.59 5.71
CA ALA A 456 20.02 -11.85 4.95
C ALA A 456 19.76 -11.90 3.45
N VAL A 457 18.70 -12.61 3.02
CA VAL A 457 18.32 -12.74 1.59
C VAL A 457 18.06 -11.38 0.95
N PHE A 458 17.36 -10.48 1.67
CA PHE A 458 17.13 -9.13 1.16
C PHE A 458 18.37 -8.26 1.20
N SER A 459 19.16 -8.27 2.29
CA SER A 459 20.34 -7.40 2.45
C SER A 459 21.48 -7.74 1.50
N GLU A 460 21.57 -8.99 1.05
CA GLU A 460 22.57 -9.46 0.09
C GLU A 460 22.14 -9.28 -1.38
N ASN A 461 20.86 -9.00 -1.64
CA ASN A 461 20.35 -8.83 -3.00
C ASN A 461 20.80 -7.48 -3.59
N GLU A 462 21.48 -7.53 -4.74
CA GLU A 462 22.00 -6.36 -5.44
C GLU A 462 20.89 -5.41 -5.91
N ASN A 463 19.69 -5.93 -6.17
CA ASN A 463 18.53 -5.17 -6.65
C ASN A 463 17.68 -4.57 -5.52
N LEU A 464 18.04 -4.74 -4.24
CA LEU A 464 17.26 -4.22 -3.11
C LEU A 464 17.05 -2.70 -3.21
N HIS A 465 18.02 -1.97 -3.74
CA HIS A 465 17.91 -0.53 -3.94
C HIS A 465 16.76 -0.15 -4.89
N VAL A 466 16.42 -1.00 -5.86
CA VAL A 466 15.30 -0.76 -6.80
C VAL A 466 13.97 -0.83 -6.04
N LEU A 467 13.83 -1.81 -5.15
CA LEU A 467 12.66 -1.92 -4.28
C LEU A 467 12.54 -0.73 -3.32
N ALA A 468 13.68 -0.29 -2.74
CA ALA A 468 13.71 0.88 -1.87
C ALA A 468 13.34 2.18 -2.62
N ASP A 469 13.84 2.35 -3.85
CA ASP A 469 13.49 3.45 -4.73
C ASP A 469 12.00 3.43 -5.08
N PHE A 470 11.48 2.26 -5.40
CA PHE A 470 10.06 2.09 -5.69
C PHE A 470 9.18 2.48 -4.48
N ALA A 471 9.51 2.01 -3.27
CA ALA A 471 8.82 2.41 -2.05
C ALA A 471 8.86 3.94 -1.82
N PHE A 472 10.00 4.57 -2.14
CA PHE A 472 10.16 6.02 -2.05
C PHE A 472 9.29 6.76 -3.07
N GLU A 473 9.22 6.29 -4.32
CA GLU A 473 8.43 6.88 -5.40
C GLU A 473 6.92 6.84 -5.12
N ILE A 474 6.42 5.74 -4.56
CA ILE A 474 5.01 5.62 -4.15
C ILE A 474 4.67 6.43 -2.89
N GLY A 475 5.67 7.10 -2.28
CA GLY A 475 5.50 7.94 -1.10
C GLY A 475 5.45 7.17 0.22
N ASN A 476 5.77 5.89 0.24
CA ASN A 476 5.88 5.11 1.46
C ASN A 476 7.27 5.24 2.08
N TYR A 477 7.53 6.41 2.69
CA TYR A 477 8.84 6.75 3.21
C TYR A 477 9.27 5.89 4.40
N SER A 478 8.32 5.32 5.15
CA SER A 478 8.60 4.40 6.25
C SER A 478 9.26 3.12 5.72
N TRP A 479 8.63 2.45 4.76
CA TRP A 479 9.19 1.25 4.15
C TRP A 479 10.48 1.55 3.38
N ALA A 480 10.51 2.66 2.65
CA ALA A 480 11.71 3.09 1.94
C ALA A 480 12.89 3.27 2.90
N SER A 481 12.70 3.86 4.08
CA SER A 481 13.77 4.05 5.05
C SER A 481 14.33 2.74 5.59
N ILE A 482 13.49 1.74 5.81
CA ILE A 482 13.91 0.42 6.26
C ILE A 482 14.72 -0.27 5.13
N LEU A 483 14.19 -0.29 3.92
CA LEU A 483 14.85 -0.91 2.77
C LEU A 483 16.20 -0.25 2.45
N PHE A 484 16.27 1.09 2.45
CA PHE A 484 17.56 1.78 2.30
C PHE A 484 18.50 1.49 3.47
N GLY A 485 17.98 1.24 4.67
CA GLY A 485 18.76 0.83 5.83
C GLY A 485 19.44 -0.54 5.65
N LEU A 486 18.82 -1.44 4.90
CA LEU A 486 19.37 -2.74 4.51
C LEU A 486 20.38 -2.64 3.36
N CYS A 487 20.31 -1.60 2.53
CA CYS A 487 21.24 -1.40 1.43
C CYS A 487 22.64 -1.05 1.94
N LYS A 488 23.66 -1.36 1.12
CA LYS A 488 25.04 -0.91 1.39
C LYS A 488 25.08 0.63 1.50
N GLY A 489 25.63 1.14 2.61
CA GLY A 489 25.74 2.57 2.86
C GLY A 489 26.66 3.25 1.86
N ASN A 490 26.12 4.18 1.08
CA ASN A 490 26.86 5.07 0.19
C ASN A 490 26.22 6.46 0.20
N VAL A 491 26.84 7.40 -0.50
CA VAL A 491 26.39 8.80 -0.58
C VAL A 491 24.91 8.90 -0.97
N THR A 492 24.50 8.16 -2.00
CA THR A 492 23.12 8.20 -2.53
C THR A 492 22.14 7.57 -1.53
N THR A 493 22.49 6.43 -0.95
CA THR A 493 21.65 5.75 0.07
C THR A 493 21.42 6.66 1.28
N TYR A 494 22.48 7.30 1.80
CA TYR A 494 22.33 8.21 2.95
C TYR A 494 21.51 9.46 2.61
N ARG A 495 21.63 10.02 1.40
CA ARG A 495 20.77 11.14 0.96
C ARG A 495 19.30 10.73 0.87
N LYS A 496 19.01 9.54 0.36
CA LYS A 496 17.64 9.01 0.28
C LYS A 496 17.06 8.71 1.66
N LEU A 497 17.87 8.13 2.58
CA LEU A 497 17.48 7.96 3.98
C LEU A 497 17.15 9.30 4.65
N GLY A 498 18.03 10.27 4.54
CA GLY A 498 17.78 11.62 5.04
C GLY A 498 16.47 12.20 4.47
N ARG A 499 16.22 11.98 3.17
CA ARG A 499 14.98 12.44 2.53
C ARG A 499 13.73 11.73 3.05
N CYS A 500 13.80 10.41 3.29
CA CYS A 500 12.72 9.65 3.90
C CYS A 500 12.35 10.21 5.28
N TYR A 501 13.35 10.36 6.16
CA TYR A 501 13.13 10.89 7.51
C TYR A 501 12.64 12.34 7.50
N GLN A 502 13.14 13.17 6.58
CA GLN A 502 12.66 14.54 6.40
C GLN A 502 11.18 14.58 5.98
N LYS A 503 10.76 13.69 5.08
CA LYS A 503 9.35 13.55 4.68
C LYS A 503 8.44 13.01 5.78
N MET A 504 9.00 12.26 6.72
CA MET A 504 8.31 11.80 7.93
C MET A 504 8.37 12.82 9.08
N HIS A 505 8.89 14.02 8.84
CA HIS A 505 9.10 15.10 9.84
C HIS A 505 10.05 14.72 11.00
N GLN A 506 10.89 13.71 10.81
CA GLN A 506 11.91 13.28 11.78
C GLN A 506 13.24 13.96 11.46
N TYR A 507 13.31 15.28 11.67
CA TYR A 507 14.39 16.13 11.18
C TYR A 507 15.75 15.83 11.81
N SER A 508 15.80 15.40 13.08
CA SER A 508 17.05 15.02 13.75
C SER A 508 17.68 13.80 13.07
N LEU A 509 16.90 12.73 12.84
CA LEU A 509 17.39 11.55 12.13
C LEU A 509 17.77 11.88 10.68
N ALA A 510 17.01 12.76 10.02
CA ALA A 510 17.35 13.21 8.67
C ALA A 510 18.75 13.88 8.64
N MET A 511 19.06 14.72 9.63
CA MET A 511 20.37 15.37 9.77
C MET A 511 21.48 14.34 9.94
N ASP A 512 21.30 13.33 10.80
CA ASP A 512 22.30 12.28 11.01
C ASP A 512 22.72 11.59 9.70
N PHE A 513 21.74 11.30 8.85
CA PHE A 513 22.02 10.66 7.55
C PHE A 513 22.60 11.64 6.52
N TYR A 514 22.19 12.91 6.52
CA TYR A 514 22.80 13.91 5.66
C TYR A 514 24.24 14.19 6.07
N VAL A 515 24.57 14.22 7.37
CA VAL A 515 25.94 14.32 7.87
C VAL A 515 26.78 13.12 7.42
N LYS A 516 26.27 11.89 7.53
CA LYS A 516 26.95 10.70 7.01
C LYS A 516 27.22 10.81 5.51
N SER A 517 26.27 11.36 4.75
CA SER A 517 26.46 11.62 3.32
C SER A 517 27.52 12.69 3.06
N ASP A 518 27.55 13.75 3.87
CA ASP A 518 28.54 14.85 3.74
C ASP A 518 29.96 14.38 4.07
N VAL A 519 30.11 13.50 5.07
CA VAL A 519 31.40 12.87 5.39
C VAL A 519 31.96 12.09 4.21
N LEU A 520 31.10 11.37 3.46
CA LEU A 520 31.52 10.59 2.29
C LEU A 520 31.74 11.46 1.03
N SER A 521 31.02 12.56 0.91
CA SER A 521 31.11 13.50 -0.23
C SER A 521 30.96 14.94 0.29
N PRO A 522 32.04 15.51 0.83
CA PRO A 522 32.02 16.84 1.45
C PRO A 522 31.62 17.95 0.49
N ASN A 523 31.06 19.00 1.06
CA ASN A 523 30.75 20.25 0.36
C ASN A 523 29.81 20.07 -0.87
N HIS A 524 28.84 19.20 -0.76
CA HIS A 524 27.86 19.09 -1.81
C HIS A 524 26.68 20.03 -1.55
N PHE A 525 26.45 20.99 -2.47
CA PHE A 525 25.42 22.04 -2.37
C PHE A 525 24.08 21.55 -1.85
N TRP A 526 23.52 20.53 -2.50
CA TRP A 526 22.20 20.01 -2.12
C TRP A 526 22.19 19.47 -0.68
N THR A 527 23.26 18.77 -0.25
CA THR A 527 23.34 18.19 1.10
C THR A 527 23.38 19.29 2.16
N GLN A 528 24.18 20.35 1.94
CA GLN A 528 24.25 21.49 2.84
C GLN A 528 22.90 22.22 2.96
N VAL A 529 22.20 22.39 1.83
CA VAL A 529 20.85 22.98 1.82
C VAL A 529 19.85 22.11 2.62
N GLN A 530 19.93 20.76 2.52
CA GLN A 530 19.04 19.91 3.30
C GLN A 530 19.35 19.90 4.80
N LEU A 531 20.62 19.93 5.17
CA LEU A 531 21.04 20.10 6.57
C LEU A 531 20.49 21.41 7.15
N GLY A 532 20.67 22.52 6.45
CA GLY A 532 20.10 23.80 6.85
C GLY A 532 18.57 23.79 6.95
N ASN A 533 17.88 23.12 6.00
CA ASN A 533 16.42 22.97 6.07
C ASN A 533 15.98 22.17 7.31
N CYS A 534 16.68 21.10 7.67
CA CYS A 534 16.36 20.31 8.84
C CYS A 534 16.62 21.08 10.14
N ALA A 535 17.76 21.76 10.26
CA ALA A 535 18.10 22.62 11.39
C ALA A 535 17.05 23.74 11.57
N LYS A 536 16.64 24.39 10.46
CA LYS A 536 15.55 25.40 10.47
C LYS A 536 14.24 24.82 10.99
N CYS A 537 13.85 23.61 10.56
CA CYS A 537 12.64 22.95 11.02
C CYS A 537 12.71 22.54 12.50
N LEU A 538 13.89 22.33 13.05
CA LEU A 538 14.12 22.10 14.48
C LEU A 538 14.13 23.40 15.30
N GLY A 539 14.07 24.56 14.64
CA GLY A 539 14.13 25.87 15.29
C GLY A 539 15.55 26.37 15.58
N ASP A 540 16.57 25.61 15.17
CA ASP A 540 17.98 26.04 15.32
C ASP A 540 18.41 26.84 14.09
N TYR A 541 18.06 28.13 14.11
CA TYR A 541 18.37 29.05 13.02
C TYR A 541 19.88 29.36 12.94
N GLY A 542 20.61 29.25 14.07
CA GLY A 542 22.05 29.43 14.10
C GLY A 542 22.78 28.32 13.36
N GLU A 543 22.45 27.07 13.65
CA GLU A 543 23.01 25.92 12.94
C GLU A 543 22.59 25.93 11.46
N ALA A 544 21.31 26.28 11.18
CA ALA A 544 20.83 26.42 9.81
C ALA A 544 21.64 27.39 8.97
N LEU A 545 22.02 28.55 9.56
CA LEU A 545 22.85 29.56 8.89
C LEU A 545 24.24 29.01 8.54
N ILE A 546 24.87 28.26 9.44
CA ILE A 546 26.19 27.64 9.16
C ILE A 546 26.12 26.78 7.88
N TYR A 547 25.13 25.93 7.77
CA TYR A 547 24.98 25.08 6.59
C TYR A 547 24.62 25.88 5.33
N TYR A 548 23.73 26.87 5.45
CA TYR A 548 23.36 27.70 4.31
C TYR A 548 24.50 28.59 3.83
N GLU A 549 25.33 29.10 4.72
CA GLU A 549 26.52 29.87 4.33
C GLU A 549 27.56 29.00 3.61
N GLN A 550 27.74 27.74 4.06
CA GLN A 550 28.55 26.79 3.32
C GLN A 550 27.97 26.54 1.92
N ALA A 551 26.64 26.38 1.81
CA ALA A 551 25.98 26.25 0.51
C ALA A 551 26.15 27.52 -0.35
N GLU A 552 26.10 28.74 0.23
CA GLU A 552 26.29 30.00 -0.49
C GLU A 552 27.69 30.11 -1.09
N THR A 553 28.72 29.58 -0.41
CA THR A 553 30.09 29.57 -0.98
C THR A 553 30.17 28.74 -2.27
N LEU A 554 29.32 27.72 -2.40
CA LEU A 554 29.25 26.83 -3.57
C LEU A 554 28.43 27.42 -4.70
N GLN A 555 27.33 28.12 -4.37
CA GLN A 555 26.42 28.76 -5.33
C GLN A 555 26.01 30.17 -4.83
N PRO A 556 26.86 31.20 -5.03
CA PRO A 556 26.62 32.54 -4.51
C PRO A 556 25.44 33.29 -5.16
N GLU A 557 24.99 32.84 -6.31
CA GLU A 557 23.93 33.48 -7.11
C GLU A 557 22.55 32.83 -6.94
N ASN A 558 22.45 31.81 -6.04
CA ASN A 558 21.20 31.09 -5.84
C ASN A 558 20.20 31.90 -5.01
N GLU A 559 19.26 32.54 -5.68
CA GLU A 559 18.22 33.39 -5.09
C GLU A 559 17.42 32.72 -4.00
N LYS A 560 17.06 31.45 -4.20
CA LYS A 560 16.27 30.66 -3.22
C LYS A 560 17.05 30.37 -1.94
N LEU A 561 18.36 30.17 -2.06
CA LEU A 561 19.23 30.00 -0.89
C LEU A 561 19.37 31.32 -0.11
N LEU A 562 19.56 32.43 -0.82
CA LEU A 562 19.65 33.76 -0.19
C LEU A 562 18.34 34.09 0.57
N LEU A 563 17.20 33.74 0.04
CA LEU A 563 15.89 33.84 0.74
C LEU A 563 15.89 33.05 2.05
N ARG A 564 16.35 31.81 2.06
CA ARG A 564 16.42 30.98 3.27
C ARG A 564 17.36 31.52 4.31
N ILE A 565 18.51 32.06 3.88
CA ILE A 565 19.45 32.73 4.77
C ILE A 565 18.79 33.97 5.40
N ALA A 566 18.16 34.80 4.59
CA ALA A 566 17.44 35.98 5.07
C ALA A 566 16.34 35.64 6.06
N GLU A 567 15.55 34.59 5.79
CA GLU A 567 14.52 34.10 6.70
C GLU A 567 15.08 33.67 8.06
N CYS A 568 16.20 32.94 8.08
CA CYS A 568 16.87 32.56 9.33
C CYS A 568 17.43 33.78 10.09
N LEU A 569 18.05 34.74 9.38
CA LEU A 569 18.53 35.97 9.98
C LEU A 569 17.39 36.81 10.57
N MET A 570 16.26 36.88 9.89
CA MET A 570 15.08 37.59 10.42
C MET A 570 14.52 36.92 11.70
N GLN A 571 14.58 35.60 11.80
CA GLN A 571 14.19 34.90 13.03
C GLN A 571 15.15 35.11 14.20
N GLN A 572 16.37 35.58 13.93
CA GLN A 572 17.37 35.97 14.94
C GLN A 572 17.38 37.47 15.22
N ASP A 573 16.38 38.22 14.73
CA ASP A 573 16.29 39.68 14.80
C ASP A 573 17.45 40.41 14.08
N GLU A 574 18.24 39.72 13.24
CA GLU A 574 19.33 40.29 12.43
C GLU A 574 18.82 40.92 11.12
N HIS A 575 17.87 41.83 11.22
CA HIS A 575 17.13 42.37 10.07
C HIS A 575 18.02 43.09 9.04
N GLU A 576 19.06 43.83 9.47
CA GLU A 576 19.98 44.54 8.56
C GLU A 576 20.83 43.55 7.72
N ALA A 577 21.26 42.43 8.35
CA ALA A 577 21.98 41.38 7.64
C ALA A 577 21.07 40.65 6.63
N ALA A 578 19.82 40.37 7.05
CA ALA A 578 18.80 39.79 6.18
C ALA A 578 18.54 40.66 4.96
N LEU A 579 18.41 42.00 5.17
CA LEU A 579 18.13 42.95 4.08
C LEU A 579 19.24 42.95 3.03
N LYS A 580 20.51 42.85 3.43
CA LYS A 580 21.66 42.74 2.51
C LYS A 580 21.54 41.49 1.63
N LYS A 581 21.16 40.33 2.21
CA LYS A 581 21.00 39.09 1.48
C LYS A 581 19.79 39.16 0.52
N LEU A 582 18.72 39.82 0.93
CA LEU A 582 17.53 40.03 0.11
C LEU A 582 17.79 40.97 -1.08
N PHE A 583 18.56 42.03 -0.91
CA PHE A 583 18.97 42.87 -2.02
C PHE A 583 19.83 42.11 -3.05
N LYS A 584 20.71 41.22 -2.57
CA LYS A 584 21.46 40.34 -3.43
C LYS A 584 20.56 39.37 -4.19
N ALA A 585 19.57 38.78 -3.51
CA ALA A 585 18.57 37.90 -4.14
C ALA A 585 17.73 38.68 -5.20
N TYR A 586 17.28 39.88 -4.86
CA TYR A 586 16.51 40.73 -5.78
C TYR A 586 17.30 41.13 -7.02
N TYR A 587 18.64 41.31 -6.91
CA TYR A 587 19.49 41.57 -8.05
C TYR A 587 19.49 40.44 -9.06
N PHE A 588 19.47 39.18 -8.59
CA PHE A 588 19.44 38.02 -9.47
C PHE A 588 18.03 37.71 -9.99
N ALA A 589 16.98 37.94 -9.22
CA ALA A 589 15.60 37.66 -9.58
C ALA A 589 14.64 38.82 -9.22
N PRO A 590 14.68 39.95 -9.95
CA PRO A 590 13.90 41.16 -9.60
C PRO A 590 12.40 41.03 -9.76
N GLY A 591 11.93 39.98 -10.46
CA GLY A 591 10.50 39.66 -10.67
C GLY A 591 9.91 38.63 -9.67
N ASP A 592 10.74 38.05 -8.82
CA ASP A 592 10.29 37.05 -7.87
C ASP A 592 9.48 37.69 -6.73
N GLN A 593 8.23 37.26 -6.59
CA GLN A 593 7.29 37.85 -5.65
C GLN A 593 7.58 37.49 -4.20
N ASP A 594 8.17 36.33 -3.94
CA ASP A 594 8.53 35.92 -2.58
C ASP A 594 9.74 36.74 -2.08
N ILE A 595 10.67 37.08 -2.99
CA ILE A 595 11.75 38.03 -2.69
C ILE A 595 11.19 39.42 -2.41
N LEU A 596 10.27 39.91 -3.23
CA LEU A 596 9.63 41.20 -3.02
C LEU A 596 8.90 41.29 -1.68
N ARG A 597 8.17 40.22 -1.29
CA ARG A 597 7.50 40.16 0.03
C ARG A 597 8.48 40.25 1.19
N MET A 598 9.54 39.45 1.11
CA MET A 598 10.54 39.44 2.16
C MET A 598 11.30 40.76 2.23
N LEU A 599 11.61 41.40 1.09
CA LEU A 599 12.19 42.74 1.03
C LEU A 599 11.27 43.79 1.66
N ALA A 600 9.98 43.80 1.29
CA ALA A 600 9.02 44.72 1.84
C ALA A 600 8.92 44.58 3.36
N TRP A 601 8.76 43.35 3.84
CA TRP A 601 8.62 43.08 5.27
C TRP A 601 9.90 43.34 6.04
N CYS A 602 11.07 42.93 5.54
CA CYS A 602 12.35 43.16 6.18
C CYS A 602 12.70 44.65 6.21
N SER A 603 12.39 45.41 5.15
CA SER A 603 12.56 46.89 5.11
C SER A 603 11.69 47.57 6.17
N PHE A 604 10.43 47.10 6.35
CA PHE A 604 9.54 47.55 7.42
C PHE A 604 10.19 47.31 8.80
N LEU A 605 10.64 46.08 9.08
CA LEU A 605 11.30 45.75 10.35
C LEU A 605 12.58 46.59 10.62
N CYS A 606 13.23 47.06 9.57
CA CYS A 606 14.39 47.97 9.65
C CYS A 606 14.01 49.44 9.71
N HIS A 607 12.73 49.80 9.88
CA HIS A 607 12.21 51.19 9.87
C HIS A 607 12.44 51.95 8.55
N LYS A 608 12.68 51.23 7.43
CA LYS A 608 12.87 51.82 6.08
C LYS A 608 11.51 51.83 5.33
N TYR A 609 10.62 52.69 5.78
CA TYR A 609 9.22 52.70 5.32
C TYR A 609 9.10 53.04 3.83
N GLU A 610 9.84 54.01 3.31
CA GLU A 610 9.79 54.39 1.91
C GLU A 610 10.23 53.23 0.97
N GLU A 611 11.22 52.45 1.38
CA GLU A 611 11.68 51.29 0.63
C GLU A 611 10.63 50.17 0.72
N SER A 612 10.08 49.94 1.90
CA SER A 612 9.02 48.95 2.15
C SER A 612 7.79 49.22 1.30
N GLU A 613 7.31 50.48 1.28
CA GLU A 613 6.17 50.93 0.50
C GLU A 613 6.37 50.66 -1.00
N LYS A 614 7.54 50.97 -1.54
CA LYS A 614 7.89 50.74 -2.94
C LYS A 614 7.74 49.29 -3.36
N TYR A 615 8.10 48.33 -2.48
CA TYR A 615 7.95 46.89 -2.76
C TYR A 615 6.52 46.42 -2.56
N TYR A 616 5.79 46.91 -1.53
CA TYR A 616 4.39 46.60 -1.38
C TYR A 616 3.54 47.11 -2.53
N LEU A 617 3.78 48.29 -3.07
CA LEU A 617 3.06 48.81 -4.26
C LEU A 617 3.22 47.87 -5.45
N LYS A 618 4.45 47.39 -5.72
CA LYS A 618 4.67 46.40 -6.81
C LYS A 618 3.92 45.08 -6.59
N LEU A 619 3.80 44.62 -5.33
CA LEU A 619 3.08 43.40 -5.00
C LEU A 619 1.58 43.58 -5.15
N LEU A 620 1.02 44.71 -4.69
CA LEU A 620 -0.40 44.98 -4.72
C LEU A 620 -0.94 45.20 -6.14
N GLU A 621 -0.08 45.71 -7.06
CA GLU A 621 -0.41 45.89 -8.49
C GLU A 621 -0.50 44.56 -9.26
N ASN A 622 0.41 43.60 -8.98
CA ASN A 622 0.63 42.47 -9.88
C ASN A 622 0.03 41.15 -9.37
N SER A 623 0.16 40.83 -8.10
CA SER A 623 -0.47 39.62 -7.50
C SER A 623 -0.38 39.67 -5.98
N SER A 624 -1.36 40.26 -5.36
CA SER A 624 -1.44 40.37 -3.91
C SER A 624 -2.01 39.12 -3.25
N ARG A 625 -1.30 38.61 -2.24
CA ARG A 625 -1.82 37.62 -1.28
C ARG A 625 -2.51 38.35 -0.11
N GLU A 626 -3.28 37.59 0.65
CA GLU A 626 -3.95 38.10 1.86
C GLU A 626 -3.03 38.92 2.76
N LYS A 627 -1.89 38.36 3.15
CA LYS A 627 -0.93 39.01 4.05
C LYS A 627 -0.25 40.24 3.45
N ASP A 628 -0.17 40.37 2.13
CA ASP A 628 0.44 41.53 1.49
C ASP A 628 -0.32 42.80 1.82
N TRP A 629 -1.67 42.75 1.83
CA TRP A 629 -2.52 43.89 2.21
C TRP A 629 -2.42 44.24 3.70
N LEU A 630 -2.40 43.21 4.58
CA LEU A 630 -2.28 43.40 6.01
C LEU A 630 -0.95 44.05 6.37
N HIS A 631 0.16 43.49 5.90
CA HIS A 631 1.51 44.00 6.21
C HIS A 631 1.77 45.37 5.53
N ALA A 632 1.23 45.62 4.33
CA ALA A 632 1.27 46.92 3.73
C ALA A 632 0.47 47.96 4.56
N GLY A 633 -0.62 47.55 5.21
CA GLY A 633 -1.33 48.38 6.19
C GLY A 633 -0.48 48.71 7.41
N HIS A 634 0.24 47.72 7.97
CA HIS A 634 1.16 47.93 9.11
C HIS A 634 2.27 48.94 8.73
N GLU A 635 2.82 48.79 7.54
CA GLU A 635 3.87 49.71 7.02
C GLU A 635 3.31 51.16 6.92
N ALA A 636 2.17 51.34 6.26
CA ALA A 636 1.57 52.67 6.11
C ALA A 636 1.25 53.33 7.47
N TRP A 637 0.79 52.53 8.41
CA TRP A 637 0.49 52.98 9.77
C TRP A 637 1.76 53.44 10.50
N ALA A 638 2.80 52.60 10.50
CA ALA A 638 4.08 52.94 11.10
C ALA A 638 4.78 54.14 10.43
N ALA A 639 4.57 54.34 9.14
CA ALA A 639 5.04 55.52 8.40
C ALA A 639 4.22 56.82 8.72
N GLY A 640 3.16 56.70 9.51
CA GLY A 640 2.28 57.82 9.88
C GLY A 640 1.14 58.12 8.89
N ASN A 641 1.00 57.34 7.84
CA ASN A 641 -0.07 57.51 6.85
C ASN A 641 -1.30 56.68 7.23
N ILE A 642 -2.04 57.18 8.24
CA ILE A 642 -3.19 56.46 8.80
C ILE A 642 -4.30 56.25 7.77
N VAL A 643 -4.52 57.21 6.85
CA VAL A 643 -5.58 57.09 5.82
C VAL A 643 -5.29 55.89 4.90
N LEU A 644 -4.06 55.83 4.42
CA LEU A 644 -3.63 54.72 3.53
C LEU A 644 -3.65 53.37 4.28
N ALA A 645 -3.28 53.34 5.55
CA ALA A 645 -3.34 52.17 6.40
C ALA A 645 -4.79 51.64 6.48
N ILE A 646 -5.76 52.51 6.79
CA ILE A 646 -7.16 52.14 6.84
C ILE A 646 -7.68 51.60 5.49
N GLU A 647 -7.30 52.23 4.37
CA GLU A 647 -7.67 51.73 3.02
C GLU A 647 -7.13 50.32 2.77
N ARG A 648 -5.87 50.06 3.11
CA ARG A 648 -5.22 48.74 2.95
C ARG A 648 -5.86 47.67 3.85
N TYR A 649 -6.18 47.99 5.10
CA TYR A 649 -6.87 47.10 6.03
C TYR A 649 -8.30 46.80 5.56
N ARG A 650 -9.03 47.82 5.06
CA ARG A 650 -10.35 47.60 4.46
C ARG A 650 -10.31 46.64 3.29
N CYS A 651 -9.26 46.76 2.43
CA CYS A 651 -9.06 45.82 1.33
C CYS A 651 -8.78 44.40 1.82
N TYR A 652 -7.97 44.25 2.89
CA TYR A 652 -7.71 42.98 3.55
C TYR A 652 -9.00 42.35 4.08
N PHE A 653 -9.73 43.05 4.94
CA PHE A 653 -10.95 42.52 5.57
C PHE A 653 -12.06 42.22 4.55
N ARG A 654 -12.26 43.07 3.56
CA ARG A 654 -13.31 42.86 2.53
C ARG A 654 -13.02 41.73 1.57
N LYS A 655 -11.77 41.50 1.22
CA LYS A 655 -11.38 40.52 0.16
C LYS A 655 -11.04 39.15 0.71
N PHE A 656 -10.46 39.09 1.89
CA PHE A 656 -9.78 37.87 2.35
C PHE A 656 -10.21 37.40 3.74
N ALA A 657 -10.66 38.27 4.63
CA ALA A 657 -11.03 37.85 5.96
C ALA A 657 -12.36 37.08 5.94
N PRO A 658 -12.49 35.96 6.66
CA PRO A 658 -13.77 35.32 6.89
C PRO A 658 -14.77 36.26 7.58
N ALA A 659 -16.05 36.10 7.26
CA ALA A 659 -17.09 37.01 7.76
C ALA A 659 -17.25 37.10 9.31
N ASP A 660 -16.67 36.13 10.02
CA ASP A 660 -16.68 35.98 11.47
C ASP A 660 -15.34 36.33 12.14
N VAL A 661 -14.38 36.88 11.39
CA VAL A 661 -13.07 37.26 11.95
C VAL A 661 -13.18 38.49 12.82
N ASN A 662 -12.72 38.36 14.07
CA ASN A 662 -12.58 39.49 14.96
C ASN A 662 -11.34 40.32 14.54
N VAL A 663 -11.61 41.60 14.21
CA VAL A 663 -10.55 42.55 13.77
C VAL A 663 -9.44 42.66 14.82
N PHE A 664 -9.81 42.73 16.11
CA PHE A 664 -8.88 42.84 17.21
C PHE A 664 -7.90 41.65 17.28
N ASP A 665 -8.40 40.42 17.07
CA ASP A 665 -7.54 39.21 17.13
C ASP A 665 -6.48 39.18 16.01
N VAL A 666 -6.75 39.85 14.90
CA VAL A 666 -5.77 39.96 13.80
C VAL A 666 -4.60 40.86 14.22
N PHE A 667 -4.91 42.05 14.76
CA PHE A 667 -3.88 43.00 15.20
C PHE A 667 -3.11 42.51 16.44
N LYS A 668 -3.78 41.81 17.35
CA LYS A 668 -3.17 41.28 18.56
C LYS A 668 -2.04 40.27 18.27
N ARG A 669 -2.11 39.56 17.15
CA ARG A 669 -1.04 38.65 16.74
C ARG A 669 0.26 39.39 16.40
N ASP A 670 0.14 40.60 15.88
CA ASP A 670 1.28 41.41 15.40
C ASP A 670 1.57 42.60 16.35
N SER A 671 0.91 42.66 17.54
CA SER A 671 1.06 43.75 18.50
C SER A 671 2.49 44.01 18.96
N ASP A 672 3.27 42.96 19.20
CA ASP A 672 4.69 43.07 19.58
C ASP A 672 5.53 43.76 18.48
N ILE A 673 5.24 43.45 17.22
CA ILE A 673 5.93 44.04 16.07
C ILE A 673 5.50 45.50 15.92
N LEU A 674 4.19 45.77 15.99
CA LEU A 674 3.65 47.15 15.94
C LEU A 674 4.18 47.98 17.06
N GLY A 675 4.33 47.44 18.27
CA GLY A 675 4.93 48.10 19.42
C GLY A 675 6.40 48.55 19.17
N LYS A 676 7.19 47.76 18.44
CA LYS A 676 8.54 48.16 18.00
C LYS A 676 8.53 49.40 17.06
N HIS A 677 7.39 49.68 16.44
CA HIS A 677 7.15 50.83 15.54
C HIS A 677 6.33 51.96 16.21
N ASN A 678 6.33 52.04 17.55
CA ASN A 678 5.62 53.05 18.36
C ASN A 678 4.09 53.04 18.25
N ILE A 679 3.50 51.93 17.85
CA ILE A 679 2.05 51.71 17.83
C ILE A 679 1.70 50.91 19.09
N ASN A 680 1.00 51.51 20.04
CA ASN A 680 0.68 50.92 21.32
C ASN A 680 -0.73 50.27 21.28
N ASP A 681 -1.09 49.53 22.35
CA ASP A 681 -2.38 48.82 22.43
C ASP A 681 -3.60 49.76 22.29
N MET A 682 -3.49 51.00 22.80
CA MET A 682 -4.58 51.98 22.65
C MET A 682 -4.74 52.40 21.18
N ASP A 683 -3.65 52.54 20.45
CA ASP A 683 -3.69 52.87 19.02
C ASP A 683 -4.32 51.70 18.23
N ILE A 684 -4.07 50.45 18.66
CA ILE A 684 -4.66 49.25 18.07
C ILE A 684 -6.17 49.23 18.31
N ASP A 685 -6.63 49.50 19.55
CA ASP A 685 -8.06 49.61 19.89
C ASP A 685 -8.77 50.64 19.03
N LEU A 686 -8.18 51.83 18.90
CA LEU A 686 -8.73 52.91 18.06
C LEU A 686 -8.82 52.54 16.59
N MET A 687 -7.80 51.81 16.06
CA MET A 687 -7.82 51.33 14.68
C MET A 687 -8.92 50.28 14.48
N CYS A 688 -9.12 49.39 15.44
CA CYS A 688 -10.18 48.40 15.40
C CYS A 688 -11.57 49.05 15.39
N ASP A 689 -11.77 50.07 16.22
CA ASP A 689 -13.03 50.82 16.25
C ASP A 689 -13.32 51.54 14.92
N VAL A 690 -12.30 52.16 14.31
CA VAL A 690 -12.43 52.80 13.00
C VAL A 690 -12.82 51.79 11.92
N LEU A 691 -12.20 50.60 11.94
CA LEU A 691 -12.52 49.54 10.98
C LEU A 691 -13.89 48.93 11.23
N ALA A 692 -14.32 48.79 12.49
CA ALA A 692 -15.66 48.29 12.85
C ALA A 692 -16.80 49.18 12.36
N MET A 693 -16.60 50.51 12.34
CA MET A 693 -17.61 51.46 11.82
C MET A 693 -17.98 51.23 10.35
N ASP A 694 -17.16 50.49 9.60
CA ASP A 694 -17.41 50.17 8.17
C ASP A 694 -18.21 48.87 7.98
N PHE A 695 -18.36 48.08 9.02
CA PHE A 695 -19.05 46.78 8.97
C PHE A 695 -20.41 46.83 9.67
N GLU A 696 -20.78 47.97 10.34
CA GLU A 696 -22.13 48.28 10.77
C GLU A 696 -22.95 48.91 9.62
#